data_37e76db926951aca2dbcb12717790827
#
_entry.id   37e76db926951aca2dbcb12717790827
#
_cell.length_a   1.000
_cell.length_b   1.000
_cell.length_c   1.000
_cell.angle_alpha   90.00
_cell.angle_beta   90.00
_cell.angle_gamma   90.00
#
_symmetry.space_group_name_H-M   'P 1'
#
loop_
_entity.id
_entity.type
_entity.pdbx_description
1 polymer ?
#
loop_
_entity_poly.entity_id
_entity_poly.type
_entity_poly.pdbx_seq_one_letter_code
_entity_poly.pdbx_strand_id
1 'polypeptide(L)'
;MVNSAGSLSLSGTSAALSVSALGASVFVNDQESASTVSVTGNIDVTGSQSIAYLTLTGRSPILRGNAAARGGGSVYLISTPDTDSKSTVSGGLSAIGADSILDLSGSGRTAFEGALSAADGGKVHIAAGDTSSFTVTSGLATGAGSAIESDARGTAEITGNLRAELGASASENLYESAAGTGALSASGTVSVIRLGLSGKASFTGTVTAESGAAAEVTLTDTGVIEGSGTGSSLVFQSSGAGSVLDLDIGTGTAATGDLKVSDGAEAALRISGTWIGAALLDTGTAKVSLSGGLWQMTGDSAITTLVANKSRIAFPAAGSGAFQGTTLTVAGDYLASNTSLSMTAVLGGDDSPTDRLVVNGSTTGDTSITVTNAGGTGGLTVEGIELITVKGKSDGVFTLANRVAAGAYDYSLVTKKGNWYLISTADGTVPQTDPTPAESEETPVTPTGDTVIISTPAPAAGTGEEPSGEHTEDPETTPTPDPALGTDPAPTEVTPSPAPQVTRHAVRPEMAGYASNLYAANTLFIHRLSDRTGVRGAGDGSGSVSGPGFWIRTAGSHTRFGMADGELTTRSNSGVVQFGGDVAAHPIGENSIFRVGLIAGAARERSRTGSNVTRYRSKGSVTGAAAGVYASLLPQYTAGTGPYADAWLQYQRFSASVTGSELPKETYHARGLTGSVEIGYGWSLGAWTSDTGVTHQTIGKLELQAIRMGVRAGIHRDSVGTGIESTGSGNLRTRVTALLSHRMHQEDSGISLTPYASLSWIHDTKPFGAVMDGVRGVISGSRNLAEVRAGIEGEVSKSVILWGHAAYREGRSSFRAIEAQLGLRVKF
;
A
#
# COMPACT_ATOMS: atom_id res chain seq x y z
N MET A 1 -48.55 -57.93 -17.51
CA MET A 1 -48.90 -56.71 -16.81
C MET A 1 -49.44 -57.12 -15.44
N VAL A 2 -48.79 -56.81 -14.36
CA VAL A 2 -49.29 -57.03 -13.01
C VAL A 2 -49.87 -55.67 -12.54
N ASN A 3 -51.17 -55.57 -12.52
CA ASN A 3 -51.92 -54.43 -11.95
C ASN A 3 -52.42 -54.85 -10.58
N SER A 4 -52.02 -54.13 -9.50
CA SER A 4 -52.60 -54.41 -8.18
C SER A 4 -53.33 -53.21 -7.64
N ALA A 5 -54.59 -53.40 -7.28
CA ALA A 5 -55.39 -52.46 -6.47
C ALA A 5 -55.27 -52.87 -5.01
N GLY A 6 -54.13 -52.58 -4.39
CA GLY A 6 -53.85 -53.03 -3.01
C GLY A 6 -52.32 -53.02 -2.77
N SER A 7 -51.84 -53.64 -1.65
CA SER A 7 -50.39 -53.80 -1.41
C SER A 7 -49.92 -55.04 -2.22
N LEU A 8 -48.92 -54.79 -3.12
CA LEU A 8 -48.16 -55.86 -3.77
C LEU A 8 -46.93 -56.15 -2.92
N SER A 9 -46.79 -57.33 -2.40
CA SER A 9 -45.56 -57.73 -1.70
C SER A 9 -44.96 -58.94 -2.41
N LEU A 10 -43.75 -58.79 -2.94
CA LEU A 10 -42.89 -59.90 -3.42
C LEU A 10 -41.80 -60.09 -2.37
N SER A 11 -41.89 -61.05 -1.52
CA SER A 11 -40.93 -61.27 -0.43
C SER A 11 -40.40 -62.72 -0.41
N GLY A 12 -39.08 -62.84 -0.21
CA GLY A 12 -38.40 -64.16 -0.04
C GLY A 12 -36.87 -63.98 -0.22
N THR A 13 -36.09 -64.71 0.52
CA THR A 13 -34.62 -64.66 0.45
C THR A 13 -34.05 -65.11 -0.92
N SER A 14 -34.87 -65.65 -1.78
CA SER A 14 -34.52 -66.04 -3.14
C SER A 14 -35.59 -65.59 -4.14
N ALA A 15 -36.45 -64.65 -3.83
CA ALA A 15 -37.41 -64.12 -4.79
C ALA A 15 -36.68 -63.38 -5.91
N ALA A 16 -36.87 -63.69 -7.14
CA ALA A 16 -36.36 -63.10 -8.32
C ALA A 16 -37.48 -62.83 -9.34
N LEU A 17 -37.54 -61.60 -9.87
CA LEU A 17 -38.31 -61.35 -11.09
C LEU A 17 -37.34 -61.59 -12.27
N SER A 18 -37.41 -62.70 -12.96
CA SER A 18 -36.55 -63.05 -14.08
C SER A 18 -37.29 -62.86 -15.41
N VAL A 19 -36.72 -62.16 -16.35
CA VAL A 19 -37.18 -61.99 -17.72
C VAL A 19 -36.06 -62.49 -18.65
N SER A 20 -36.21 -63.71 -19.17
CA SER A 20 -35.13 -64.41 -19.90
C SER A 20 -35.49 -64.85 -21.32
N ALA A 21 -36.60 -64.36 -21.88
CA ALA A 21 -36.98 -64.67 -23.26
C ALA A 21 -36.82 -63.47 -24.18
N LEU A 22 -36.39 -63.76 -25.44
CA LEU A 22 -36.24 -62.68 -26.45
C LEU A 22 -37.57 -61.89 -26.65
N GLY A 23 -37.56 -60.61 -26.45
CA GLY A 23 -38.75 -59.75 -26.57
C GLY A 23 -39.79 -59.87 -25.45
N ALA A 24 -39.46 -60.51 -24.33
CA ALA A 24 -40.35 -60.55 -23.15
C ALA A 24 -40.41 -59.23 -22.41
N SER A 25 -41.59 -58.80 -21.97
CA SER A 25 -41.85 -57.61 -21.23
C SER A 25 -42.60 -57.83 -19.94
N VAL A 26 -42.14 -57.27 -18.82
CA VAL A 26 -42.84 -57.24 -17.54
C VAL A 26 -43.07 -55.78 -17.10
N PHE A 27 -44.35 -55.51 -16.81
CA PHE A 27 -44.74 -54.20 -16.30
C PHE A 27 -45.36 -54.40 -14.91
N VAL A 28 -44.73 -53.74 -13.91
CA VAL A 28 -45.30 -53.56 -12.57
C VAL A 28 -45.62 -52.12 -12.37
N ASN A 29 -46.90 -51.77 -12.32
CA ASN A 29 -47.39 -50.44 -12.16
C ASN A 29 -48.47 -50.42 -11.09
N ASP A 30 -48.27 -49.60 -10.07
CA ASP A 30 -49.29 -49.31 -9.05
C ASP A 30 -49.79 -47.88 -9.30
N GLN A 31 -51.07 -47.73 -9.57
CA GLN A 31 -51.73 -46.45 -9.84
C GLN A 31 -52.60 -45.97 -8.71
N GLU A 32 -52.70 -46.68 -7.55
CA GLU A 32 -53.51 -46.25 -6.42
C GLU A 32 -52.66 -45.60 -5.33
N SER A 33 -52.97 -44.37 -5.02
CA SER A 33 -52.26 -43.50 -4.04
C SER A 33 -52.33 -43.99 -2.57
N ALA A 34 -53.10 -45.07 -2.29
CA ALA A 34 -53.26 -45.58 -0.93
C ALA A 34 -52.46 -46.87 -0.66
N SER A 35 -51.80 -47.46 -1.66
CA SER A 35 -51.10 -48.74 -1.55
C SER A 35 -49.61 -48.56 -1.25
N THR A 36 -49.04 -49.56 -0.56
CA THR A 36 -47.59 -49.66 -0.36
C THR A 36 -47.02 -50.72 -1.27
N VAL A 37 -46.15 -50.37 -2.19
CA VAL A 37 -45.43 -51.32 -3.03
C VAL A 37 -44.12 -51.74 -2.33
N SER A 38 -43.99 -53.00 -2.02
CA SER A 38 -42.74 -53.53 -1.49
C SER A 38 -42.25 -54.70 -2.37
N VAL A 39 -41.10 -54.51 -2.98
CA VAL A 39 -40.42 -55.55 -3.76
C VAL A 39 -39.13 -55.91 -3.04
N THR A 40 -39.06 -57.19 -2.59
CA THR A 40 -37.82 -57.72 -1.98
C THR A 40 -37.36 -58.89 -2.81
N GLY A 41 -36.20 -58.78 -3.44
CA GLY A 41 -35.64 -59.77 -4.33
C GLY A 41 -34.92 -59.16 -5.53
N ASN A 42 -34.32 -59.98 -6.37
CA ASN A 42 -33.53 -59.45 -7.52
C ASN A 42 -34.42 -59.38 -8.77
N ILE A 43 -34.11 -58.36 -9.59
CA ILE A 43 -34.65 -58.22 -10.95
C ILE A 43 -33.52 -58.59 -11.92
N ASP A 44 -33.71 -59.58 -12.77
CA ASP A 44 -32.70 -59.98 -13.77
C ASP A 44 -33.36 -60.07 -15.14
N VAL A 45 -32.95 -59.27 -16.09
CA VAL A 45 -33.45 -59.15 -17.44
C VAL A 45 -32.32 -59.52 -18.40
N THR A 46 -32.52 -60.65 -19.16
CA THR A 46 -31.48 -61.12 -20.05
C THR A 46 -32.02 -61.31 -21.46
N GLY A 47 -31.20 -60.88 -22.44
CA GLY A 47 -31.49 -61.09 -23.86
C GLY A 47 -31.97 -59.78 -24.55
N SER A 48 -31.66 -59.71 -25.84
CA SER A 48 -32.03 -58.56 -26.68
C SER A 48 -33.55 -58.39 -26.74
N GLN A 49 -33.99 -57.11 -26.61
CA GLN A 49 -35.39 -56.66 -26.58
C GLN A 49 -36.21 -57.17 -25.36
N SER A 50 -35.59 -57.75 -24.34
CA SER A 50 -36.24 -58.06 -23.09
C SER A 50 -36.30 -56.81 -22.18
N ILE A 51 -37.48 -56.53 -21.61
CA ILE A 51 -37.70 -55.28 -20.90
C ILE A 51 -38.44 -55.50 -19.59
N ALA A 52 -37.96 -54.94 -18.48
CA ALA A 52 -38.73 -54.83 -17.23
C ALA A 52 -38.97 -53.36 -16.89
N TYR A 53 -40.23 -53.03 -16.67
CA TYR A 53 -40.62 -51.72 -16.11
C TYR A 53 -41.18 -51.91 -14.70
N LEU A 54 -40.61 -51.20 -13.73
CA LEU A 54 -41.11 -51.13 -12.36
C LEU A 54 -41.36 -49.70 -11.95
N THR A 55 -42.59 -49.34 -11.71
CA THR A 55 -43.00 -48.03 -11.24
C THR A 55 -43.38 -48.13 -9.77
N LEU A 56 -42.66 -47.39 -8.94
CA LEU A 56 -42.84 -47.33 -7.49
C LEU A 56 -43.57 -46.01 -7.17
N THR A 57 -44.87 -46.05 -6.98
CA THR A 57 -45.72 -44.89 -6.65
C THR A 57 -46.40 -45.10 -5.31
N GLY A 58 -47.07 -44.08 -4.75
CA GLY A 58 -47.84 -44.16 -3.54
C GLY A 58 -47.05 -44.03 -2.24
N ARG A 59 -47.57 -44.58 -1.14
CA ARG A 59 -47.01 -44.40 0.21
C ARG A 59 -45.84 -45.33 0.47
N SER A 60 -44.64 -44.73 0.62
CA SER A 60 -43.40 -45.40 1.03
C SER A 60 -43.03 -46.65 0.25
N PRO A 61 -42.97 -46.59 -1.08
CA PRO A 61 -42.60 -47.77 -1.88
C PRO A 61 -41.16 -48.20 -1.59
N ILE A 62 -40.93 -49.49 -1.60
CA ILE A 62 -39.63 -50.08 -1.26
C ILE A 62 -39.21 -51.09 -2.32
N LEU A 63 -38.00 -50.96 -2.85
CA LEU A 63 -37.28 -52.02 -3.59
C LEU A 63 -36.02 -52.40 -2.80
N ARG A 64 -35.92 -53.66 -2.44
CA ARG A 64 -34.72 -54.24 -1.81
C ARG A 64 -34.22 -55.42 -2.61
N GLY A 65 -33.05 -55.32 -3.17
CA GLY A 65 -32.41 -56.34 -3.99
C GLY A 65 -31.70 -55.76 -5.19
N ASN A 66 -31.00 -56.58 -5.92
CA ASN A 66 -30.23 -56.12 -7.08
C ASN A 66 -31.11 -56.09 -8.34
N ALA A 67 -30.83 -55.13 -9.23
CA ALA A 67 -31.42 -55.09 -10.56
C ALA A 67 -30.30 -55.22 -11.61
N ALA A 68 -30.47 -56.14 -12.56
CA ALA A 68 -29.48 -56.40 -13.59
C ALA A 68 -30.13 -56.50 -14.98
N ALA A 69 -29.52 -55.81 -15.95
CA ALA A 69 -29.80 -55.94 -17.38
C ALA A 69 -28.61 -56.62 -18.06
N ARG A 70 -28.84 -57.66 -18.84
CA ARG A 70 -27.76 -58.44 -19.44
C ARG A 70 -28.08 -58.81 -20.90
N GLY A 71 -27.03 -58.85 -21.75
CA GLY A 71 -27.12 -59.30 -23.12
C GLY A 71 -28.15 -58.61 -24.00
N GLY A 72 -28.26 -57.30 -23.87
CA GLY A 72 -29.21 -56.46 -24.57
C GLY A 72 -30.58 -56.32 -23.89
N GLY A 73 -30.72 -56.71 -22.63
CA GLY A 73 -31.93 -56.50 -21.83
C GLY A 73 -32.00 -55.09 -21.26
N SER A 74 -33.22 -54.65 -20.91
CA SER A 74 -33.45 -53.33 -20.33
C SER A 74 -34.25 -53.36 -19.03
N VAL A 75 -33.82 -52.66 -18.00
CA VAL A 75 -34.52 -52.50 -16.74
C VAL A 75 -34.78 -50.98 -16.51
N TYR A 76 -36.03 -50.65 -16.29
CA TYR A 76 -36.45 -49.26 -15.97
C TYR A 76 -37.11 -49.24 -14.58
N LEU A 77 -36.52 -48.54 -13.65
CA LEU A 77 -37.01 -48.35 -12.29
C LEU A 77 -37.43 -46.88 -12.14
N ILE A 78 -38.70 -46.63 -11.95
CA ILE A 78 -39.24 -45.30 -11.82
C ILE A 78 -39.82 -45.14 -10.42
N SER A 79 -39.36 -44.16 -9.66
CA SER A 79 -39.80 -43.91 -8.30
C SER A 79 -40.40 -42.52 -8.18
N THR A 80 -41.72 -42.47 -7.88
CA THR A 80 -42.46 -41.20 -7.71
C THR A 80 -43.38 -41.33 -6.49
N PRO A 81 -42.81 -41.26 -5.26
CA PRO A 81 -43.61 -41.34 -4.02
C PRO A 81 -44.58 -40.16 -3.89
N ASP A 82 -45.64 -40.35 -3.12
CA ASP A 82 -46.52 -39.25 -2.73
C ASP A 82 -45.77 -38.12 -2.00
N THR A 83 -46.31 -36.93 -2.03
CA THR A 83 -45.61 -35.69 -1.56
C THR A 83 -45.08 -35.77 -0.13
N ASP A 84 -45.68 -36.54 0.76
CA ASP A 84 -45.25 -36.71 2.17
C ASP A 84 -44.57 -38.06 2.44
N SER A 85 -44.35 -38.88 1.40
CA SER A 85 -43.82 -40.25 1.51
C SER A 85 -42.38 -40.32 1.05
N LYS A 86 -41.65 -41.32 1.58
CA LYS A 86 -40.26 -41.64 1.15
C LYS A 86 -40.21 -42.96 0.41
N SER A 87 -39.73 -42.96 -0.80
CA SER A 87 -39.37 -44.21 -1.52
C SER A 87 -37.95 -44.63 -1.13
N THR A 88 -37.73 -45.94 -1.07
CA THR A 88 -36.38 -46.50 -0.85
C THR A 88 -36.05 -47.55 -1.87
N VAL A 89 -34.95 -47.35 -2.58
CA VAL A 89 -34.36 -48.31 -3.51
C VAL A 89 -32.98 -48.71 -2.96
N SER A 90 -32.80 -49.97 -2.61
CA SER A 90 -31.54 -50.48 -2.04
C SER A 90 -31.08 -51.74 -2.73
N GLY A 91 -29.78 -51.81 -3.04
CA GLY A 91 -29.11 -52.88 -3.72
C GLY A 91 -28.33 -52.48 -4.95
N GLY A 92 -27.58 -53.40 -5.54
CA GLY A 92 -26.73 -53.13 -6.70
C GLY A 92 -27.54 -52.99 -8.00
N LEU A 93 -27.19 -51.98 -8.81
CA LEU A 93 -27.74 -51.79 -10.15
C LEU A 93 -26.65 -52.08 -11.18
N SER A 94 -26.95 -52.99 -12.15
CA SER A 94 -25.94 -53.39 -13.13
C SER A 94 -26.49 -53.51 -14.56
N ALA A 95 -25.68 -53.11 -15.53
CA ALA A 95 -25.91 -53.36 -16.96
C ALA A 95 -24.66 -54.01 -17.56
N ILE A 96 -24.82 -55.19 -18.13
CA ILE A 96 -23.71 -56.02 -18.61
C ILE A 96 -23.97 -56.49 -20.04
N GLY A 97 -23.04 -56.22 -20.94
CA GLY A 97 -23.14 -56.57 -22.36
C GLY A 97 -23.68 -55.43 -23.22
N ALA A 98 -23.33 -55.43 -24.48
CA ALA A 98 -23.77 -54.45 -25.45
C ALA A 98 -25.31 -54.31 -25.45
N ASP A 99 -25.79 -53.06 -25.58
CA ASP A 99 -27.22 -52.70 -25.61
C ASP A 99 -28.00 -53.01 -24.31
N SER A 100 -27.33 -53.45 -23.23
CA SER A 100 -27.96 -53.59 -21.92
C SER A 100 -28.15 -52.23 -21.27
N ILE A 101 -29.35 -51.93 -20.80
CA ILE A 101 -29.70 -50.64 -20.19
C ILE A 101 -30.35 -50.87 -18.82
N LEU A 102 -29.86 -50.14 -17.82
CA LEU A 102 -30.53 -49.99 -16.54
C LEU A 102 -30.74 -48.48 -16.27
N ASP A 103 -32.00 -48.08 -16.07
CA ASP A 103 -32.39 -46.70 -15.78
C ASP A 103 -33.12 -46.63 -14.44
N LEU A 104 -32.69 -45.78 -13.55
CA LEU A 104 -33.36 -45.43 -12.29
C LEU A 104 -33.68 -43.98 -12.28
N SER A 105 -34.95 -43.62 -12.31
CA SER A 105 -35.46 -42.28 -12.21
C SER A 105 -36.20 -42.08 -10.90
N GLY A 106 -35.76 -41.16 -10.06
CA GLY A 106 -36.37 -40.83 -8.78
C GLY A 106 -36.79 -39.38 -8.71
N SER A 107 -38.03 -39.14 -8.27
CA SER A 107 -38.52 -37.79 -7.95
C SER A 107 -39.10 -37.74 -6.55
N GLY A 108 -39.34 -36.57 -6.01
CA GLY A 108 -39.78 -36.40 -4.63
C GLY A 108 -38.78 -36.99 -3.64
N ARG A 109 -39.20 -37.48 -2.50
CA ARG A 109 -38.31 -38.07 -1.48
C ARG A 109 -37.83 -39.48 -1.83
N THR A 110 -37.20 -39.66 -2.99
CA THR A 110 -36.62 -40.97 -3.37
C THR A 110 -35.22 -41.10 -2.80
N ALA A 111 -34.95 -42.15 -2.06
CA ALA A 111 -33.63 -42.52 -1.60
C ALA A 111 -33.12 -43.77 -2.33
N PHE A 112 -31.93 -43.71 -2.84
CA PHE A 112 -31.18 -44.86 -3.39
C PHE A 112 -29.92 -45.08 -2.54
N GLU A 113 -29.64 -46.37 -2.27
CA GLU A 113 -28.38 -46.78 -1.63
C GLU A 113 -27.91 -48.10 -2.26
N GLY A 114 -26.80 -48.06 -3.00
CA GLY A 114 -26.31 -49.25 -3.65
C GLY A 114 -25.09 -49.03 -4.53
N ALA A 115 -24.59 -50.13 -5.08
CA ALA A 115 -23.51 -50.10 -6.05
C ALA A 115 -24.04 -49.94 -7.48
N LEU A 116 -23.32 -49.22 -8.34
CA LEU A 116 -23.56 -49.08 -9.76
C LEU A 116 -22.48 -49.80 -10.54
N SER A 117 -22.87 -50.62 -11.55
CA SER A 117 -21.92 -51.31 -12.41
C SER A 117 -22.37 -51.33 -13.86
N ALA A 118 -21.50 -50.83 -14.75
CA ALA A 118 -21.67 -50.99 -16.20
C ALA A 118 -20.48 -51.73 -16.77
N ALA A 119 -20.71 -52.81 -17.51
CA ALA A 119 -19.64 -53.62 -18.08
C ALA A 119 -19.95 -54.07 -19.51
N ASP A 120 -18.91 -54.33 -20.32
CA ASP A 120 -19.01 -54.95 -21.64
C ASP A 120 -19.99 -54.23 -22.60
N GLY A 121 -20.03 -52.89 -22.57
CA GLY A 121 -20.92 -52.06 -23.35
C GLY A 121 -22.28 -51.77 -22.72
N GLY A 122 -22.52 -52.19 -21.48
CA GLY A 122 -23.75 -51.87 -20.73
C GLY A 122 -23.82 -50.42 -20.25
N LYS A 123 -25.03 -49.90 -20.07
CA LYS A 123 -25.29 -48.53 -19.64
C LYS A 123 -26.18 -48.48 -18.40
N VAL A 124 -25.72 -47.74 -17.37
CA VAL A 124 -26.50 -47.47 -16.18
C VAL A 124 -26.75 -45.96 -16.15
N HIS A 125 -28.00 -45.56 -16.06
CA HIS A 125 -28.41 -44.15 -15.89
C HIS A 125 -29.19 -44.01 -14.59
N ILE A 126 -28.88 -42.94 -13.83
CA ILE A 126 -29.65 -42.56 -12.64
C ILE A 126 -30.05 -41.11 -12.74
N ALA A 127 -31.32 -40.81 -12.51
CA ALA A 127 -31.85 -39.45 -12.51
C ALA A 127 -32.46 -39.10 -11.15
N ALA A 128 -31.83 -38.26 -10.40
CA ALA A 128 -32.31 -37.77 -9.11
C ALA A 128 -33.06 -36.44 -9.31
N GLY A 129 -34.38 -36.49 -9.10
CA GLY A 129 -35.21 -35.30 -9.12
C GLY A 129 -35.23 -34.56 -7.78
N ASP A 130 -35.99 -33.51 -7.72
CA ASP A 130 -36.09 -32.66 -6.54
C ASP A 130 -36.37 -33.46 -5.25
N THR A 131 -35.67 -33.09 -4.15
CA THR A 131 -35.72 -33.74 -2.83
C THR A 131 -35.26 -35.21 -2.77
N SER A 132 -34.63 -35.76 -3.83
CA SER A 132 -34.06 -37.08 -3.84
C SER A 132 -32.67 -37.12 -3.22
N SER A 133 -32.32 -38.28 -2.61
CA SER A 133 -30.98 -38.51 -2.04
C SER A 133 -30.43 -39.86 -2.51
N PHE A 134 -29.39 -39.82 -3.31
CA PHE A 134 -28.79 -41.03 -3.91
C PHE A 134 -27.40 -41.26 -3.33
N THR A 135 -27.24 -42.37 -2.60
CA THR A 135 -25.95 -42.81 -2.06
C THR A 135 -25.39 -43.94 -2.90
N VAL A 136 -24.37 -43.64 -3.69
CA VAL A 136 -23.67 -44.65 -4.52
C VAL A 136 -22.53 -45.23 -3.69
N THR A 137 -22.68 -46.43 -3.20
CA THR A 137 -21.65 -47.11 -2.40
C THR A 137 -20.39 -47.42 -3.22
N SER A 138 -20.55 -47.73 -4.52
CA SER A 138 -19.47 -47.79 -5.52
C SER A 138 -20.08 -47.68 -6.91
N GLY A 139 -19.53 -46.85 -7.78
CA GLY A 139 -19.90 -46.74 -9.19
C GLY A 139 -18.72 -47.12 -10.09
N LEU A 140 -18.82 -48.20 -10.85
CA LEU A 140 -17.76 -48.70 -11.72
C LEU A 140 -18.29 -48.96 -13.13
N ALA A 141 -17.80 -48.20 -14.10
CA ALA A 141 -17.92 -48.48 -15.52
C ALA A 141 -16.61 -49.09 -16.03
N THR A 142 -16.69 -50.26 -16.69
CA THR A 142 -15.52 -50.97 -17.19
C THR A 142 -15.74 -51.57 -18.57
N GLY A 143 -14.76 -51.45 -19.46
CA GLY A 143 -14.82 -51.95 -20.84
C GLY A 143 -15.40 -50.93 -21.83
N ALA A 144 -14.96 -51.05 -23.08
CA ALA A 144 -15.35 -50.11 -24.13
C ALA A 144 -16.88 -50.06 -24.36
N GLY A 145 -17.41 -48.86 -24.44
CA GLY A 145 -18.85 -48.60 -24.62
C GLY A 145 -19.70 -48.69 -23.36
N SER A 146 -19.13 -49.08 -22.21
CA SER A 146 -19.80 -49.06 -20.91
C SER A 146 -19.93 -47.62 -20.38
N ALA A 147 -21.09 -47.32 -19.78
CA ALA A 147 -21.33 -45.96 -19.25
C ALA A 147 -22.12 -46.01 -17.94
N ILE A 148 -21.75 -45.11 -17.00
CA ILE A 148 -22.58 -44.71 -15.87
C ILE A 148 -22.87 -43.21 -16.02
N GLU A 149 -24.14 -42.86 -16.06
CA GLU A 149 -24.60 -41.45 -16.12
C GLU A 149 -25.45 -41.16 -14.88
N SER A 150 -25.13 -40.06 -14.23
CA SER A 150 -25.79 -39.58 -13.02
C SER A 150 -26.24 -38.17 -13.22
N ASP A 151 -27.54 -37.91 -13.16
CA ASP A 151 -28.15 -36.59 -13.30
C ASP A 151 -28.92 -36.21 -12.05
N ALA A 152 -28.67 -35.03 -11.49
CA ALA A 152 -29.44 -34.48 -10.36
C ALA A 152 -30.01 -33.08 -10.66
N ARG A 153 -31.25 -32.87 -10.24
CA ARG A 153 -32.00 -31.61 -10.44
C ARG A 153 -32.68 -31.12 -9.18
N GLY A 154 -33.03 -29.86 -9.13
CA GLY A 154 -33.69 -29.25 -8.00
C GLY A 154 -32.81 -29.19 -6.76
N THR A 155 -33.27 -29.81 -5.67
CA THR A 155 -32.52 -29.95 -4.41
C THR A 155 -32.04 -31.37 -4.17
N ALA A 156 -31.81 -32.13 -5.26
CA ALA A 156 -31.32 -33.51 -5.17
C ALA A 156 -29.89 -33.59 -4.67
N GLU A 157 -29.57 -34.65 -3.97
CA GLU A 157 -28.21 -34.93 -3.48
C GLU A 157 -27.71 -36.27 -4.04
N ILE A 158 -26.49 -36.27 -4.59
CA ILE A 158 -25.80 -37.51 -4.99
C ILE A 158 -24.52 -37.61 -4.16
N THR A 159 -24.35 -38.72 -3.48
CA THR A 159 -23.15 -38.98 -2.68
C THR A 159 -22.52 -40.30 -3.11
N GLY A 160 -21.23 -40.27 -3.44
CA GLY A 160 -20.49 -41.49 -3.73
C GLY A 160 -19.39 -41.33 -4.78
N ASN A 161 -18.70 -42.38 -5.08
CA ASN A 161 -17.58 -42.35 -6.01
C ASN A 161 -17.99 -42.98 -7.35
N LEU A 162 -17.61 -42.32 -8.46
CA LEU A 162 -17.75 -42.85 -9.80
C LEU A 162 -16.38 -43.12 -10.43
N ARG A 163 -16.22 -44.29 -11.05
CA ARG A 163 -14.97 -44.69 -11.70
C ARG A 163 -15.21 -45.23 -13.10
N ALA A 164 -14.42 -44.79 -14.05
CA ALA A 164 -14.40 -45.27 -15.43
C ALA A 164 -13.05 -45.94 -15.73
N GLU A 165 -13.08 -47.17 -16.24
CA GLU A 165 -11.88 -47.94 -16.55
C GLU A 165 -11.98 -48.64 -17.91
N LEU A 166 -10.85 -48.98 -18.51
CA LEU A 166 -10.75 -49.82 -19.72
C LEU A 166 -11.60 -49.33 -20.89
N GLY A 167 -11.59 -48.01 -21.12
CA GLY A 167 -12.33 -47.39 -22.22
C GLY A 167 -13.82 -47.13 -21.94
N ALA A 168 -14.24 -47.18 -20.69
CA ALA A 168 -15.57 -46.77 -20.25
C ALA A 168 -15.71 -45.29 -19.98
N SER A 169 -16.96 -44.83 -19.79
CA SER A 169 -17.27 -43.47 -19.36
C SER A 169 -18.09 -43.45 -18.08
N ALA A 170 -17.87 -42.43 -17.25
CA ALA A 170 -18.76 -42.07 -16.16
C ALA A 170 -19.00 -40.58 -16.12
N SER A 171 -20.21 -40.13 -15.78
CA SER A 171 -20.55 -38.71 -15.69
C SER A 171 -21.45 -38.43 -14.51
N GLU A 172 -21.27 -37.25 -13.93
CA GLU A 172 -22.16 -36.66 -12.95
C GLU A 172 -22.55 -35.25 -13.41
N ASN A 173 -23.83 -35.03 -13.62
CA ASN A 173 -24.38 -33.74 -14.04
C ASN A 173 -25.33 -33.20 -12.97
N LEU A 174 -25.01 -32.04 -12.46
CA LEU A 174 -25.75 -31.35 -11.39
C LEU A 174 -26.36 -30.07 -11.92
N TYR A 175 -27.69 -29.91 -11.74
CA TYR A 175 -28.46 -28.81 -12.28
C TYR A 175 -29.17 -28.04 -11.15
N GLU A 176 -29.47 -26.77 -11.40
CA GLU A 176 -30.24 -25.91 -10.49
C GLU A 176 -29.58 -25.75 -9.10
N SER A 177 -30.02 -26.45 -8.09
CA SER A 177 -29.51 -26.44 -6.71
C SER A 177 -29.05 -27.82 -6.24
N ALA A 178 -28.81 -28.75 -7.16
CA ALA A 178 -28.38 -30.10 -6.83
C ALA A 178 -26.96 -30.09 -6.22
N ALA A 179 -26.71 -31.04 -5.34
CA ALA A 179 -25.43 -31.22 -4.68
C ALA A 179 -24.84 -32.60 -4.95
N GLY A 180 -23.54 -32.62 -5.30
CA GLY A 180 -22.75 -33.83 -5.45
C GLY A 180 -21.65 -33.93 -4.40
N THR A 181 -21.32 -35.13 -3.96
CA THR A 181 -20.20 -35.35 -3.05
C THR A 181 -19.51 -36.69 -3.36
N GLY A 182 -18.19 -36.65 -3.60
CA GLY A 182 -17.46 -37.91 -3.83
C GLY A 182 -16.18 -37.75 -4.62
N ALA A 183 -15.62 -38.84 -5.06
CA ALA A 183 -14.47 -38.91 -5.95
C ALA A 183 -14.87 -39.39 -7.34
N LEU A 184 -14.54 -38.59 -8.33
CA LEU A 184 -14.74 -38.92 -9.75
C LEU A 184 -13.39 -39.28 -10.36
N SER A 185 -13.23 -40.45 -10.95
CA SER A 185 -11.96 -40.89 -11.48
C SER A 185 -12.07 -41.67 -12.79
N ALA A 186 -11.14 -41.43 -13.70
CA ALA A 186 -10.94 -42.21 -14.88
C ALA A 186 -9.53 -42.80 -14.92
N SER A 187 -9.40 -44.07 -15.31
CA SER A 187 -8.11 -44.75 -15.41
C SER A 187 -8.03 -45.62 -16.67
N GLY A 188 -6.88 -45.56 -17.35
CA GLY A 188 -6.64 -46.30 -18.60
C GLY A 188 -7.07 -45.53 -19.84
N THR A 189 -6.43 -45.88 -20.95
CA THR A 189 -6.63 -45.20 -22.23
C THR A 189 -8.10 -45.22 -22.68
N VAL A 190 -8.57 -44.11 -23.24
CA VAL A 190 -9.95 -43.90 -23.73
C VAL A 190 -11.02 -43.89 -22.64
N SER A 191 -10.65 -44.06 -21.35
CA SER A 191 -11.58 -43.89 -20.24
C SER A 191 -11.87 -42.43 -19.99
N VAL A 192 -13.11 -42.08 -19.69
CA VAL A 192 -13.50 -40.64 -19.50
C VAL A 192 -14.38 -40.49 -18.26
N ILE A 193 -14.06 -39.51 -17.44
CA ILE A 193 -14.96 -39.02 -16.39
C ILE A 193 -15.40 -37.60 -16.70
N ARG A 194 -16.68 -37.26 -16.47
CA ARG A 194 -17.25 -35.95 -16.69
C ARG A 194 -17.96 -35.42 -15.46
N LEU A 195 -17.76 -34.14 -15.16
CA LEU A 195 -18.51 -33.41 -14.15
C LEU A 195 -19.07 -32.14 -14.78
N GLY A 196 -20.40 -32.03 -14.80
CA GLY A 196 -21.11 -30.82 -15.28
C GLY A 196 -21.90 -30.17 -14.16
N LEU A 197 -21.68 -28.87 -13.91
CA LEU A 197 -22.45 -28.09 -12.96
C LEU A 197 -23.10 -26.91 -13.66
N SER A 198 -24.42 -26.72 -13.44
CA SER A 198 -25.13 -25.53 -13.93
C SER A 198 -26.15 -25.04 -12.91
N GLY A 199 -26.57 -23.78 -13.03
CA GLY A 199 -27.40 -23.13 -12.04
C GLY A 199 -26.62 -22.85 -10.75
N LYS A 200 -27.20 -23.21 -9.59
CA LYS A 200 -26.57 -23.11 -8.26
C LYS A 200 -26.06 -24.46 -7.77
N ALA A 201 -25.75 -25.36 -8.68
CA ALA A 201 -25.27 -26.69 -8.33
C ALA A 201 -23.92 -26.63 -7.63
N SER A 202 -23.67 -27.55 -6.71
CA SER A 202 -22.42 -27.70 -5.98
C SER A 202 -21.88 -29.12 -6.02
N PHE A 203 -20.56 -29.22 -6.07
CA PHE A 203 -19.87 -30.50 -5.93
C PHE A 203 -18.75 -30.37 -4.91
N THR A 204 -18.66 -31.35 -4.01
CA THR A 204 -17.59 -31.43 -3.01
C THR A 204 -16.83 -32.74 -3.18
N GLY A 205 -15.55 -32.64 -3.62
CA GLY A 205 -14.80 -33.87 -3.85
C GLY A 205 -13.56 -33.69 -4.71
N THR A 206 -13.21 -34.80 -5.42
CA THR A 206 -12.02 -34.84 -6.27
C THR A 206 -12.35 -35.29 -7.68
N VAL A 207 -11.59 -34.81 -8.67
CA VAL A 207 -11.68 -35.26 -10.06
C VAL A 207 -10.29 -35.67 -10.55
N THR A 208 -10.15 -36.88 -11.02
CA THR A 208 -8.86 -37.48 -11.35
C THR A 208 -8.85 -38.15 -12.71
N ALA A 209 -7.82 -37.92 -13.52
CA ALA A 209 -7.49 -38.66 -14.74
C ALA A 209 -6.12 -39.32 -14.57
N GLU A 210 -6.08 -40.64 -14.82
CA GLU A 210 -4.87 -41.46 -14.61
C GLU A 210 -4.60 -42.41 -15.78
N SER A 211 -3.31 -42.68 -16.04
CA SER A 211 -2.89 -43.74 -16.95
C SER A 211 -3.47 -43.63 -18.38
N GLY A 212 -3.50 -42.44 -18.94
CA GLY A 212 -3.99 -42.19 -20.29
C GLY A 212 -5.49 -41.90 -20.40
N ALA A 213 -6.18 -41.66 -19.28
CA ALA A 213 -7.60 -41.30 -19.24
C ALA A 213 -7.85 -39.79 -19.39
N ALA A 214 -9.11 -39.42 -19.59
CA ALA A 214 -9.56 -38.05 -19.64
C ALA A 214 -10.52 -37.69 -18.50
N ALA A 215 -10.38 -36.50 -17.94
CA ALA A 215 -11.36 -35.90 -17.06
C ALA A 215 -11.79 -34.53 -17.63
N GLU A 216 -13.09 -34.32 -17.73
CA GLU A 216 -13.71 -33.10 -18.23
C GLU A 216 -14.59 -32.49 -17.16
N VAL A 217 -14.33 -31.25 -16.78
CA VAL A 217 -15.10 -30.50 -15.76
C VAL A 217 -15.63 -29.23 -16.38
N THR A 218 -16.93 -29.00 -16.30
CA THR A 218 -17.57 -27.81 -16.85
C THR A 218 -18.48 -27.18 -15.82
N LEU A 219 -18.21 -25.92 -15.47
CA LEU A 219 -19.03 -25.10 -14.59
C LEU A 219 -19.66 -23.96 -15.39
N THR A 220 -21.00 -23.84 -15.26
CA THR A 220 -21.76 -22.74 -15.90
C THR A 220 -22.65 -22.05 -14.89
N ASP A 221 -23.14 -20.87 -15.23
CA ASP A 221 -24.01 -20.02 -14.40
C ASP A 221 -23.39 -19.64 -13.05
N THR A 222 -23.77 -20.31 -11.96
CA THR A 222 -23.26 -20.09 -10.61
C THR A 222 -22.80 -21.40 -9.93
N GLY A 223 -22.41 -22.38 -10.72
CA GLY A 223 -21.91 -23.67 -10.22
C GLY A 223 -20.65 -23.52 -9.38
N VAL A 224 -20.54 -24.31 -8.31
CA VAL A 224 -19.43 -24.26 -7.37
C VAL A 224 -18.83 -25.65 -7.18
N ILE A 225 -17.51 -25.76 -7.23
CA ILE A 225 -16.77 -26.97 -6.85
C ILE A 225 -15.80 -26.65 -5.71
N GLU A 226 -15.78 -27.51 -4.69
CA GLU A 226 -14.93 -27.38 -3.52
C GLU A 226 -14.26 -28.70 -3.15
N GLY A 227 -13.05 -28.67 -2.59
CA GLY A 227 -12.39 -29.80 -1.99
C GLY A 227 -13.06 -30.27 -0.71
N SER A 228 -12.97 -31.55 -0.44
CA SER A 228 -13.46 -32.14 0.81
C SER A 228 -12.46 -31.89 1.95
N GLY A 229 -12.66 -30.85 2.77
CA GLY A 229 -11.86 -30.62 3.98
C GLY A 229 -11.54 -29.14 4.27
N THR A 230 -11.12 -28.84 5.51
CA THR A 230 -10.65 -27.53 5.95
C THR A 230 -9.15 -27.43 5.64
N GLY A 231 -8.82 -26.88 4.49
CA GLY A 231 -7.44 -26.64 4.05
C GLY A 231 -7.29 -26.87 2.55
N SER A 232 -6.20 -26.43 1.95
CA SER A 232 -5.91 -26.64 0.53
C SER A 232 -5.86 -28.15 0.24
N SER A 233 -6.95 -28.70 -0.22
CA SER A 233 -7.05 -30.11 -0.59
C SER A 233 -6.93 -30.22 -2.10
N LEU A 234 -6.17 -31.21 -2.54
CA LEU A 234 -6.07 -31.62 -3.93
C LEU A 234 -7.45 -31.97 -4.46
N VAL A 235 -7.96 -31.20 -5.41
CA VAL A 235 -9.29 -31.42 -6.02
C VAL A 235 -9.15 -31.98 -7.43
N PHE A 236 -8.18 -31.44 -8.20
CA PHE A 236 -7.98 -31.77 -9.59
C PHE A 236 -6.64 -32.46 -9.79
N GLN A 237 -6.65 -33.64 -10.38
CA GLN A 237 -5.42 -34.39 -10.64
C GLN A 237 -5.39 -34.97 -12.05
N SER A 238 -4.26 -34.78 -12.73
CA SER A 238 -3.92 -35.49 -13.95
C SER A 238 -2.55 -36.15 -13.80
N SER A 239 -2.46 -37.50 -13.93
CA SER A 239 -1.21 -38.21 -13.77
C SER A 239 -1.05 -39.35 -14.79
N GLY A 240 0.19 -39.56 -15.23
CA GLY A 240 0.55 -40.56 -16.22
C GLY A 240 0.43 -40.06 -17.66
N ALA A 241 1.36 -40.51 -18.50
CA ALA A 241 1.44 -40.09 -19.89
C ALA A 241 0.11 -40.35 -20.66
N GLY A 242 -0.33 -39.35 -21.41
CA GLY A 242 -1.59 -39.37 -22.18
C GLY A 242 -2.84 -39.09 -21.35
N SER A 243 -2.74 -38.89 -20.03
CA SER A 243 -3.86 -38.41 -19.22
C SER A 243 -4.10 -36.92 -19.47
N VAL A 244 -5.37 -36.53 -19.56
CA VAL A 244 -5.80 -35.15 -19.83
C VAL A 244 -6.86 -34.74 -18.83
N LEU A 245 -6.66 -33.58 -18.21
CA LEU A 245 -7.71 -32.89 -17.44
C LEU A 245 -8.10 -31.62 -18.16
N ASP A 246 -9.36 -31.46 -18.47
CA ASP A 246 -9.94 -30.24 -19.06
C ASP A 246 -10.93 -29.63 -18.08
N LEU A 247 -10.62 -28.39 -17.60
CA LEU A 247 -11.39 -27.66 -16.60
C LEU A 247 -11.86 -26.33 -17.17
N ASP A 248 -13.18 -26.18 -17.33
CA ASP A 248 -13.82 -24.97 -17.79
C ASP A 248 -14.63 -24.32 -16.66
N ILE A 249 -14.13 -23.17 -16.16
CA ILE A 249 -14.74 -22.38 -15.09
C ILE A 249 -15.41 -21.17 -15.73
N GLY A 250 -16.71 -21.28 -15.99
CA GLY A 250 -17.51 -20.26 -16.66
C GLY A 250 -17.71 -19.00 -15.83
N THR A 251 -18.24 -17.97 -16.47
CA THR A 251 -18.54 -16.69 -15.80
C THR A 251 -19.55 -16.87 -14.65
N GLY A 252 -19.27 -16.30 -13.48
CA GLY A 252 -20.14 -16.40 -12.31
C GLY A 252 -19.94 -17.64 -11.46
N THR A 253 -19.12 -18.62 -11.91
CA THR A 253 -18.81 -19.85 -11.19
C THR A 253 -17.54 -19.75 -10.35
N ALA A 254 -17.38 -20.68 -9.41
CA ALA A 254 -16.19 -20.78 -8.58
C ALA A 254 -15.70 -22.23 -8.46
N ALA A 255 -14.37 -22.40 -8.56
CA ALA A 255 -13.70 -23.66 -8.25
C ALA A 255 -12.65 -23.41 -7.15
N THR A 256 -12.75 -24.17 -6.06
CA THR A 256 -11.80 -24.09 -4.93
C THR A 256 -11.10 -25.43 -4.76
N GLY A 257 -9.77 -25.39 -4.87
CA GLY A 257 -8.90 -26.57 -4.69
C GLY A 257 -7.71 -26.54 -5.63
N ASP A 258 -6.68 -27.27 -5.23
CA ASP A 258 -5.41 -27.31 -5.95
C ASP A 258 -5.47 -28.26 -7.16
N LEU A 259 -4.69 -27.94 -8.18
CA LEU A 259 -4.43 -28.76 -9.34
C LEU A 259 -3.06 -29.44 -9.19
N LYS A 260 -2.98 -30.74 -9.46
CA LYS A 260 -1.73 -31.47 -9.61
C LYS A 260 -1.60 -32.11 -10.99
N VAL A 261 -0.48 -31.88 -11.65
CA VAL A 261 -0.14 -32.53 -12.92
C VAL A 261 1.21 -33.21 -12.79
N SER A 262 1.27 -34.51 -13.02
CA SER A 262 2.50 -35.32 -12.88
C SER A 262 2.65 -36.38 -13.95
N ASP A 263 3.84 -36.97 -14.02
CA ASP A 263 4.13 -38.15 -14.81
C ASP A 263 3.81 -38.05 -16.31
N GLY A 264 4.04 -36.86 -16.88
CA GLY A 264 3.83 -36.56 -18.30
C GLY A 264 2.37 -36.35 -18.70
N ALA A 265 1.47 -36.11 -17.75
CA ALA A 265 0.07 -35.80 -18.01
C ALA A 265 -0.12 -34.34 -18.50
N GLU A 266 -1.33 -34.06 -18.96
CA GLU A 266 -1.74 -32.71 -19.40
C GLU A 266 -2.92 -32.18 -18.58
N ALA A 267 -2.97 -30.88 -18.38
CA ALA A 267 -4.14 -30.15 -17.90
C ALA A 267 -4.34 -28.87 -18.70
N ALA A 268 -5.58 -28.54 -19.02
CA ALA A 268 -6.01 -27.32 -19.66
C ALA A 268 -7.09 -26.65 -18.80
N LEU A 269 -6.81 -25.44 -18.33
CA LEU A 269 -7.74 -24.64 -17.53
C LEU A 269 -8.21 -23.42 -18.33
N ARG A 270 -9.51 -23.31 -18.51
CA ARG A 270 -10.18 -22.12 -19.06
C ARG A 270 -10.97 -21.44 -17.96
N ILE A 271 -10.59 -20.21 -17.60
CA ILE A 271 -11.12 -19.52 -16.42
C ILE A 271 -11.74 -18.19 -16.84
N SER A 272 -13.07 -18.17 -16.84
CA SER A 272 -13.86 -16.93 -16.98
C SER A 272 -14.57 -16.55 -15.67
N GLY A 273 -14.63 -17.47 -14.70
CA GLY A 273 -15.10 -17.30 -13.34
C GLY A 273 -13.94 -17.12 -12.35
N THR A 274 -14.05 -17.79 -11.20
CA THR A 274 -13.04 -17.70 -10.13
C THR A 274 -12.42 -19.07 -9.86
N TRP A 275 -11.10 -19.16 -9.88
CA TRP A 275 -10.36 -20.29 -9.36
C TRP A 275 -9.56 -19.90 -8.11
N ILE A 276 -9.74 -20.65 -7.03
CA ILE A 276 -9.01 -20.50 -5.77
C ILE A 276 -8.19 -21.76 -5.54
N GLY A 277 -6.89 -21.70 -5.75
CA GLY A 277 -6.03 -22.88 -5.64
C GLY A 277 -4.62 -22.65 -6.15
N ALA A 278 -3.73 -23.58 -5.82
CA ALA A 278 -2.37 -23.66 -6.34
C ALA A 278 -2.30 -24.64 -7.52
N ALA A 279 -1.40 -24.38 -8.46
CA ALA A 279 -1.05 -25.30 -9.54
C ALA A 279 0.26 -26.00 -9.22
N LEU A 280 0.22 -27.30 -9.02
CA LEU A 280 1.38 -28.13 -8.68
C LEU A 280 1.79 -28.94 -9.91
N LEU A 281 2.73 -28.41 -10.69
CA LEU A 281 3.29 -29.08 -11.87
C LEU A 281 4.62 -29.72 -11.50
N ASP A 282 4.66 -31.06 -11.57
CA ASP A 282 5.91 -31.83 -11.40
C ASP A 282 6.50 -32.14 -12.78
N THR A 283 5.96 -33.11 -13.47
CA THR A 283 6.36 -33.47 -14.84
C THR A 283 5.13 -33.55 -15.71
N GLY A 284 5.02 -32.75 -16.74
CA GLY A 284 3.83 -32.71 -17.61
C GLY A 284 3.56 -31.33 -18.16
N THR A 285 2.31 -31.07 -18.54
CA THR A 285 1.89 -29.82 -19.15
C THR A 285 0.64 -29.27 -18.46
N ALA A 286 0.71 -28.06 -17.93
CA ALA A 286 -0.43 -27.31 -17.39
C ALA A 286 -0.60 -26.00 -18.17
N LYS A 287 -1.67 -25.87 -18.95
CA LYS A 287 -1.99 -24.67 -19.73
C LYS A 287 -3.13 -23.92 -19.06
N VAL A 288 -2.90 -22.66 -18.70
CA VAL A 288 -3.89 -21.82 -18.04
C VAL A 288 -4.26 -20.64 -18.94
N SER A 289 -5.55 -20.49 -19.20
CA SER A 289 -6.14 -19.42 -19.99
C SER A 289 -7.21 -18.70 -19.19
N LEU A 290 -7.02 -17.41 -18.91
CA LEU A 290 -8.00 -16.58 -18.23
C LEU A 290 -8.62 -15.58 -19.24
N SER A 291 -9.95 -15.50 -19.22
CA SER A 291 -10.70 -14.56 -20.04
C SER A 291 -11.76 -13.84 -19.20
N GLY A 292 -11.40 -12.69 -18.61
CA GLY A 292 -12.23 -11.98 -17.64
C GLY A 292 -12.27 -12.60 -16.25
N GLY A 293 -11.54 -13.71 -16.01
CA GLY A 293 -11.58 -14.50 -14.79
C GLY A 293 -10.60 -14.02 -13.71
N LEU A 294 -10.76 -14.62 -12.54
CA LEU A 294 -9.90 -14.45 -11.37
C LEU A 294 -9.22 -15.78 -11.02
N TRP A 295 -7.90 -15.77 -10.98
CA TRP A 295 -7.13 -16.81 -10.29
C TRP A 295 -6.60 -16.26 -8.96
N GLN A 296 -7.13 -16.77 -7.87
CA GLN A 296 -6.66 -16.49 -6.52
C GLN A 296 -5.76 -17.64 -6.06
N MET A 297 -4.47 -17.41 -6.07
CA MET A 297 -3.49 -18.42 -5.65
C MET A 297 -3.56 -18.65 -4.15
N THR A 298 -3.33 -19.90 -3.73
CA THR A 298 -3.26 -20.32 -2.32
C THR A 298 -1.84 -20.63 -1.86
N GLY A 299 -0.89 -20.75 -2.79
CA GLY A 299 0.51 -21.04 -2.54
C GLY A 299 1.34 -21.00 -3.82
N ASP A 300 2.58 -21.44 -3.71
CA ASP A 300 3.49 -21.57 -4.85
C ASP A 300 2.84 -22.37 -5.96
N SER A 301 2.98 -21.88 -7.18
CA SER A 301 2.33 -22.45 -8.34
C SER A 301 3.30 -22.54 -9.52
N ALA A 302 3.19 -23.63 -10.26
CA ALA A 302 3.95 -23.86 -11.49
C ALA A 302 3.01 -24.32 -12.61
N ILE A 303 3.14 -23.71 -13.79
CA ILE A 303 2.37 -24.02 -14.99
C ILE A 303 3.26 -23.94 -16.23
N THR A 304 2.80 -24.51 -17.34
CA THR A 304 3.58 -24.50 -18.59
C THR A 304 3.40 -23.18 -19.37
N THR A 305 2.16 -22.73 -19.57
CA THR A 305 1.85 -21.50 -20.32
C THR A 305 0.73 -20.74 -19.63
N LEU A 306 0.80 -19.42 -19.70
CA LEU A 306 -0.22 -18.53 -19.14
C LEU A 306 -0.69 -17.54 -20.19
N VAL A 307 -1.97 -17.60 -20.53
CA VAL A 307 -2.66 -16.61 -21.37
C VAL A 307 -3.70 -15.90 -20.52
N ALA A 308 -3.63 -14.58 -20.40
CA ALA A 308 -4.55 -13.80 -19.54
C ALA A 308 -5.07 -12.58 -20.29
N ASN A 309 -6.39 -12.47 -20.43
CA ASN A 309 -7.04 -11.34 -21.09
C ASN A 309 -8.11 -10.74 -20.17
N LYS A 310 -8.00 -9.43 -19.86
CA LYS A 310 -8.90 -8.69 -18.97
C LYS A 310 -9.13 -9.41 -17.63
N SER A 311 -8.10 -10.05 -17.12
CA SER A 311 -8.17 -11.00 -16.02
C SER A 311 -7.37 -10.52 -14.81
N ARG A 312 -7.59 -11.20 -13.71
CA ARG A 312 -6.88 -10.91 -12.46
C ARG A 312 -6.21 -12.16 -11.91
N ILE A 313 -4.95 -12.01 -11.52
CA ILE A 313 -4.19 -13.03 -10.80
C ILE A 313 -3.80 -12.42 -9.46
N ALA A 314 -4.23 -13.05 -8.37
CA ALA A 314 -3.97 -12.58 -7.02
C ALA A 314 -3.10 -13.58 -6.27
N PHE A 315 -1.95 -13.14 -5.83
CA PHE A 315 -1.11 -13.90 -4.91
C PHE A 315 -1.74 -13.95 -3.52
N PRO A 316 -1.38 -14.92 -2.66
CA PRO A 316 -1.93 -15.02 -1.31
C PRO A 316 -1.67 -13.74 -0.51
N ALA A 317 -2.65 -13.32 0.27
CA ALA A 317 -2.46 -12.19 1.19
C ALA A 317 -1.48 -12.56 2.30
N ALA A 318 -0.74 -11.56 2.82
CA ALA A 318 0.10 -11.78 3.98
C ALA A 318 -0.71 -12.30 5.17
N GLY A 319 -0.30 -13.42 5.73
CA GLY A 319 -0.87 -13.98 6.94
C GLY A 319 -0.38 -13.27 8.21
N SER A 320 -0.71 -13.82 9.37
CA SER A 320 -0.28 -13.28 10.68
C SER A 320 1.20 -13.56 11.03
N GLY A 321 1.88 -14.40 10.26
CA GLY A 321 3.30 -14.74 10.43
C GLY A 321 4.24 -13.84 9.63
N ALA A 322 5.55 -14.15 9.71
CA ALA A 322 6.54 -13.49 8.86
C ALA A 322 6.27 -13.83 7.39
N PHE A 323 6.11 -12.78 6.57
CA PHE A 323 5.85 -12.95 5.14
C PHE A 323 7.10 -13.48 4.43
N GLN A 324 6.93 -14.53 3.61
CA GLN A 324 8.03 -15.17 2.86
C GLN A 324 7.94 -14.91 1.36
N GLY A 325 6.77 -14.55 0.86
CA GLY A 325 6.47 -14.46 -0.57
C GLY A 325 6.03 -15.79 -1.17
N THR A 326 5.30 -15.70 -2.27
CA THR A 326 4.79 -16.82 -3.07
C THR A 326 5.30 -16.69 -4.49
N THR A 327 5.61 -17.80 -5.15
CA THR A 327 6.13 -17.80 -6.51
C THR A 327 5.14 -18.41 -7.49
N LEU A 328 4.85 -17.69 -8.59
CA LEU A 328 4.23 -18.23 -9.77
C LEU A 328 5.29 -18.47 -10.84
N THR A 329 5.54 -19.74 -11.17
CA THR A 329 6.46 -20.14 -12.22
C THR A 329 5.70 -20.50 -13.49
N VAL A 330 6.01 -19.83 -14.59
CA VAL A 330 5.55 -20.14 -15.95
C VAL A 330 6.72 -20.72 -16.72
N ALA A 331 6.70 -22.03 -17.02
CA ALA A 331 7.81 -22.72 -17.68
C ALA A 331 8.04 -22.26 -19.12
N GLY A 332 6.98 -21.85 -19.81
CA GLY A 332 7.01 -21.26 -21.17
C GLY A 332 6.64 -19.78 -21.13
N ASP A 333 5.74 -19.36 -22.03
CA ASP A 333 5.42 -17.97 -22.27
C ASP A 333 4.27 -17.44 -21.37
N TYR A 334 4.35 -16.16 -21.04
CA TYR A 334 3.32 -15.37 -20.40
C TYR A 334 2.78 -14.32 -21.39
N LEU A 335 1.53 -14.51 -21.80
CA LEU A 335 0.84 -13.61 -22.73
C LEU A 335 -0.30 -12.92 -22.00
N ALA A 336 -0.23 -11.59 -21.86
CA ALA A 336 -1.21 -10.83 -21.11
C ALA A 336 -1.79 -9.67 -21.93
N SER A 337 -3.05 -9.37 -21.70
CA SER A 337 -3.69 -8.16 -22.24
C SER A 337 -4.66 -7.61 -21.21
N ASN A 338 -4.48 -6.34 -20.80
CA ASN A 338 -5.30 -5.72 -19.75
C ASN A 338 -5.41 -6.57 -18.48
N THR A 339 -4.33 -7.23 -18.11
CA THR A 339 -4.28 -8.15 -16.96
C THR A 339 -3.78 -7.43 -15.70
N SER A 340 -4.26 -7.83 -14.54
CA SER A 340 -3.78 -7.30 -13.26
C SER A 340 -3.18 -8.40 -12.38
N LEU A 341 -2.02 -8.10 -11.78
CA LEU A 341 -1.39 -8.89 -10.73
C LEU A 341 -1.56 -8.18 -9.39
N SER A 342 -2.02 -8.91 -8.36
CA SER A 342 -2.00 -8.39 -6.98
C SER A 342 -0.93 -9.14 -6.21
N MET A 343 0.15 -8.45 -5.86
CA MET A 343 1.35 -9.00 -5.23
C MET A 343 1.60 -8.34 -3.88
N THR A 344 2.30 -9.03 -3.01
CA THR A 344 2.71 -8.56 -1.68
C THR A 344 4.23 -8.56 -1.59
N ALA A 345 4.79 -7.54 -0.94
CA ALA A 345 6.22 -7.43 -0.69
C ALA A 345 6.48 -6.83 0.69
N VAL A 346 7.54 -7.25 1.37
CA VAL A 346 8.12 -6.49 2.47
C VAL A 346 8.95 -5.37 1.85
N LEU A 347 8.48 -4.12 1.95
CA LEU A 347 9.19 -3.01 1.33
C LEU A 347 10.38 -2.60 2.19
N GLY A 348 11.58 -3.00 1.79
CA GLY A 348 12.87 -2.74 2.44
C GLY A 348 13.99 -2.57 1.41
N GLY A 349 15.14 -3.18 1.65
CA GLY A 349 16.24 -3.27 0.68
C GLY A 349 16.06 -4.41 -0.32
N ASP A 350 17.10 -4.71 -1.08
CA ASP A 350 17.09 -5.64 -2.22
C ASP A 350 16.63 -7.07 -1.86
N ASP A 351 17.03 -7.57 -0.69
CA ASP A 351 16.74 -8.93 -0.22
C ASP A 351 15.37 -9.08 0.46
N SER A 352 14.50 -8.11 0.28
CA SER A 352 13.17 -8.12 0.91
C SER A 352 12.31 -9.25 0.37
N PRO A 353 11.64 -10.04 1.25
CA PRO A 353 10.68 -11.06 0.84
C PRO A 353 9.57 -10.46 -0.01
N THR A 354 9.26 -11.10 -1.13
CA THR A 354 8.25 -10.63 -2.07
C THR A 354 7.61 -11.78 -2.84
N ASP A 355 6.37 -11.61 -3.27
CA ASP A 355 5.77 -12.45 -4.29
C ASP A 355 6.53 -12.30 -5.60
N ARG A 356 6.65 -13.39 -6.36
CA ARG A 356 7.42 -13.42 -7.60
C ARG A 356 6.67 -14.07 -8.75
N LEU A 357 6.77 -13.46 -9.93
CA LEU A 357 6.43 -14.09 -11.21
C LEU A 357 7.73 -14.48 -11.92
N VAL A 358 7.92 -15.78 -12.13
CA VAL A 358 9.11 -16.31 -12.84
C VAL A 358 8.64 -16.87 -14.19
N VAL A 359 9.06 -16.25 -15.28
CA VAL A 359 8.74 -16.69 -16.65
C VAL A 359 10.00 -17.21 -17.29
N ASN A 360 10.06 -18.55 -17.55
CA ASN A 360 11.21 -19.15 -18.20
C ASN A 360 11.21 -18.94 -19.72
N GLY A 361 10.05 -18.66 -20.32
CA GLY A 361 9.88 -18.21 -21.70
C GLY A 361 9.86 -16.71 -21.83
N SER A 362 9.06 -16.19 -22.77
CA SER A 362 8.95 -14.77 -23.10
C SER A 362 7.68 -14.15 -22.52
N THR A 363 7.69 -12.82 -22.35
CA THR A 363 6.49 -12.06 -21.94
C THR A 363 6.03 -11.16 -23.07
N THR A 364 4.69 -11.02 -23.24
CA THR A 364 4.10 -10.07 -24.20
C THR A 364 2.85 -9.42 -23.63
N GLY A 365 2.48 -8.24 -24.15
CA GLY A 365 1.28 -7.49 -23.80
C GLY A 365 1.43 -6.62 -22.58
N ASP A 366 0.32 -6.31 -21.89
CA ASP A 366 0.29 -5.34 -20.79
C ASP A 366 -0.26 -5.94 -19.49
N THR A 367 0.40 -5.60 -18.40
CA THR A 367 0.04 -6.04 -17.05
C THR A 367 0.18 -4.93 -16.04
N SER A 368 -0.87 -4.65 -15.27
CA SER A 368 -0.83 -3.73 -14.15
C SER A 368 -0.57 -4.47 -12.84
N ILE A 369 0.33 -3.96 -12.01
CA ILE A 369 0.73 -4.59 -10.75
C ILE A 369 0.29 -3.73 -9.58
N THR A 370 -0.48 -4.30 -8.68
CA THR A 370 -0.77 -3.71 -7.36
C THR A 370 0.16 -4.35 -6.34
N VAL A 371 0.96 -3.55 -5.64
CA VAL A 371 1.86 -4.03 -4.58
C VAL A 371 1.36 -3.59 -3.23
N THR A 372 1.21 -4.55 -2.31
CA THR A 372 0.83 -4.32 -0.90
C THR A 372 2.06 -4.52 -0.01
N ASN A 373 2.28 -3.58 0.93
CA ASN A 373 3.38 -3.70 1.89
C ASN A 373 3.02 -4.68 3.03
N ALA A 374 3.81 -5.73 3.21
CA ALA A 374 3.68 -6.71 4.29
C ALA A 374 4.43 -6.31 5.58
N GLY A 375 4.44 -5.02 5.91
CA GLY A 375 5.03 -4.50 7.14
C GLY A 375 6.48 -4.03 7.03
N GLY A 376 7.00 -3.87 5.81
CA GLY A 376 8.31 -3.26 5.58
C GLY A 376 8.35 -1.79 6.01
N THR A 377 9.44 -1.36 6.62
CA THR A 377 9.67 0.00 7.14
C THR A 377 10.36 0.91 6.12
N GLY A 378 10.50 0.44 4.88
CA GLY A 378 11.21 1.15 3.82
C GLY A 378 12.73 1.04 3.96
N GLY A 379 13.41 0.93 2.84
CA GLY A 379 14.87 0.85 2.78
C GLY A 379 15.40 1.35 1.44
N LEU A 380 16.68 1.65 1.42
CA LEU A 380 17.38 1.95 0.18
C LEU A 380 17.62 0.66 -0.59
N THR A 381 17.36 0.71 -1.88
CA THR A 381 17.67 -0.37 -2.81
C THR A 381 18.91 -0.02 -3.61
N VAL A 382 19.72 -1.03 -3.90
CA VAL A 382 20.89 -0.96 -4.79
C VAL A 382 20.53 -1.61 -6.13
N GLU A 383 20.20 -2.90 -6.09
CA GLU A 383 19.72 -3.63 -7.27
C GLU A 383 18.20 -3.53 -7.42
N GLY A 384 17.48 -3.47 -6.32
CA GLY A 384 16.02 -3.46 -6.26
C GLY A 384 15.41 -4.78 -5.82
N ILE A 385 14.16 -4.74 -5.34
CA ILE A 385 13.37 -5.91 -4.98
C ILE A 385 12.85 -6.54 -6.27
N GLU A 386 13.28 -7.73 -6.61
CA GLU A 386 12.89 -8.42 -7.84
C GLU A 386 11.48 -8.97 -7.75
N LEU A 387 10.55 -8.44 -8.57
CA LEU A 387 9.17 -8.92 -8.67
C LEU A 387 8.97 -9.92 -9.81
N ILE A 388 9.65 -9.69 -10.97
CA ILE A 388 9.43 -10.48 -12.17
C ILE A 388 10.78 -10.84 -12.78
N THR A 389 10.98 -12.14 -12.96
CA THR A 389 12.14 -12.70 -13.67
C THR A 389 11.68 -13.19 -15.04
N VAL A 390 12.35 -12.79 -16.11
CA VAL A 390 12.08 -13.25 -17.49
C VAL A 390 13.36 -13.78 -18.11
N LYS A 391 13.38 -15.08 -18.48
CA LYS A 391 14.55 -15.70 -19.09
C LYS A 391 14.59 -15.59 -20.62
N GLY A 392 13.41 -15.47 -21.24
CA GLY A 392 13.26 -15.22 -22.68
C GLY A 392 13.23 -13.73 -23.01
N LYS A 393 12.46 -13.36 -24.05
CA LYS A 393 12.25 -11.96 -24.40
C LYS A 393 11.28 -11.28 -23.44
N SER A 394 11.63 -10.13 -22.92
CA SER A 394 10.76 -9.32 -22.04
C SER A 394 10.09 -8.20 -22.85
N ASP A 395 9.19 -8.57 -23.77
CA ASP A 395 8.42 -7.62 -24.58
C ASP A 395 7.11 -7.18 -23.86
N GLY A 396 6.78 -7.80 -22.74
CA GLY A 396 5.64 -7.43 -21.89
C GLY A 396 5.90 -6.13 -21.13
N VAL A 397 4.87 -5.29 -21.04
CA VAL A 397 4.89 -4.01 -20.31
C VAL A 397 4.22 -4.19 -18.97
N PHE A 398 4.98 -3.98 -17.89
CA PHE A 398 4.46 -4.01 -16.53
C PHE A 398 4.44 -2.60 -15.94
N THR A 399 3.33 -2.24 -15.28
CA THR A 399 3.13 -0.92 -14.68
C THR A 399 2.56 -1.03 -13.28
N LEU A 400 2.93 -0.11 -12.37
CA LEU A 400 2.31 -0.04 -11.05
C LEU A 400 0.92 0.59 -11.15
N ALA A 401 -0.08 -0.10 -10.59
CA ALA A 401 -1.45 0.39 -10.47
C ALA A 401 -1.66 1.32 -9.27
N ASN A 402 -0.78 1.27 -8.25
CA ASN A 402 -0.84 2.08 -7.04
C ASN A 402 0.53 2.69 -6.73
N ARG A 403 0.53 3.76 -5.94
CA ARG A 403 1.76 4.26 -5.32
C ARG A 403 2.28 3.26 -4.31
N VAL A 404 3.54 2.87 -4.43
CA VAL A 404 4.22 1.94 -3.53
C VAL A 404 5.14 2.74 -2.62
N ALA A 405 4.85 2.77 -1.33
CA ALA A 405 5.59 3.58 -0.36
C ALA A 405 5.71 2.87 0.99
N ALA A 406 6.87 2.96 1.62
CA ALA A 406 7.12 2.47 2.97
C ALA A 406 8.20 3.32 3.65
N GLY A 407 8.05 3.55 4.95
CA GLY A 407 8.96 4.40 5.69
C GLY A 407 9.13 5.75 5.01
N ALA A 408 10.36 6.14 4.79
CA ALA A 408 10.73 7.40 4.17
C ALA A 408 10.76 7.38 2.63
N TYR A 409 10.48 6.24 1.99
CA TYR A 409 10.78 6.05 0.57
C TYR A 409 9.54 5.72 -0.27
N ASP A 410 9.55 6.21 -1.50
CA ASP A 410 8.69 5.78 -2.59
C ASP A 410 9.45 4.74 -3.43
N TYR A 411 8.72 3.73 -3.94
CA TYR A 411 9.29 2.71 -4.83
C TYR A 411 8.72 2.85 -6.23
N SER A 412 9.57 2.71 -7.22
CA SER A 412 9.22 2.72 -8.65
C SER A 412 9.54 1.37 -9.27
N LEU A 413 8.73 0.95 -10.25
CA LEU A 413 8.99 -0.27 -11.01
C LEU A 413 9.89 0.05 -12.20
N VAL A 414 11.01 -0.66 -12.31
CA VAL A 414 11.96 -0.50 -13.42
C VAL A 414 12.35 -1.85 -14.01
N THR A 415 12.75 -1.84 -15.28
CA THR A 415 13.30 -3.04 -15.93
C THR A 415 14.84 -2.97 -15.98
N LYS A 416 15.48 -4.09 -15.63
CA LYS A 416 16.94 -4.27 -15.71
C LYS A 416 17.23 -5.62 -16.34
N LYS A 417 17.88 -5.64 -17.50
CA LYS A 417 18.25 -6.87 -18.25
C LYS A 417 17.05 -7.81 -18.48
N GLY A 418 15.87 -7.23 -18.70
CA GLY A 418 14.64 -8.00 -18.93
C GLY A 418 13.82 -8.33 -17.67
N ASN A 419 14.39 -8.29 -16.48
CA ASN A 419 13.70 -8.49 -15.22
C ASN A 419 13.14 -7.17 -14.66
N TRP A 420 12.17 -7.25 -13.76
CA TRP A 420 11.46 -6.09 -13.21
C TRP A 420 11.62 -5.99 -11.71
N TYR A 421 12.03 -4.80 -11.25
CA TYR A 421 12.42 -4.53 -9.87
C TYR A 421 11.69 -3.32 -9.31
N LEU A 422 11.37 -3.35 -8.01
CA LEU A 422 11.01 -2.16 -7.25
C LEU A 422 12.28 -1.49 -6.74
N ILE A 423 12.48 -0.22 -7.07
CA ILE A 423 13.62 0.58 -6.61
C ILE A 423 13.16 1.80 -5.83
N SER A 424 13.90 2.15 -4.78
CA SER A 424 13.71 3.36 -3.96
C SER A 424 14.66 4.50 -4.32
N THR A 425 15.36 4.39 -5.45
CA THR A 425 16.29 5.40 -5.99
C THR A 425 15.75 6.01 -7.28
N ALA A 426 16.26 7.19 -7.65
CA ALA A 426 15.95 7.79 -8.95
C ALA A 426 16.68 7.05 -10.07
N ASP A 427 16.00 6.84 -11.20
CA ASP A 427 16.57 6.45 -12.49
C ASP A 427 17.31 5.10 -12.55
N GLY A 428 17.12 4.20 -11.60
CA GLY A 428 17.73 2.87 -11.62
C GLY A 428 19.27 2.88 -11.59
N THR A 429 19.90 4.01 -11.26
CA THR A 429 21.34 4.09 -11.07
C THR A 429 21.72 3.37 -9.79
N VAL A 430 22.64 2.41 -9.92
CA VAL A 430 23.19 1.68 -8.76
C VAL A 430 23.88 2.69 -7.84
N PRO A 431 23.53 2.77 -6.54
CA PRO A 431 24.28 3.60 -5.61
C PRO A 431 25.73 3.13 -5.55
N GLN A 432 26.67 4.03 -5.83
CA GLN A 432 28.04 3.78 -5.47
C GLN A 432 28.10 3.79 -3.94
N THR A 433 28.51 2.70 -3.33
CA THR A 433 28.67 2.59 -1.89
C THR A 433 29.65 3.65 -1.42
N ASP A 434 29.12 4.76 -0.89
CA ASP A 434 29.96 5.69 -0.12
C ASP A 434 30.43 4.93 1.14
N PRO A 435 31.72 4.99 1.46
CA PRO A 435 32.19 4.46 2.73
C PRO A 435 31.48 5.24 3.83
N THR A 436 30.75 4.53 4.67
CA THR A 436 30.09 5.04 5.88
C THR A 436 31.05 6.01 6.59
N PRO A 437 30.67 7.28 6.84
CA PRO A 437 31.44 8.13 7.72
C PRO A 437 31.49 7.44 9.07
N ALA A 438 32.66 7.09 9.53
CA ALA A 438 32.87 6.55 10.86
C ALA A 438 32.21 7.51 11.85
N GLU A 439 31.20 7.03 12.54
CA GLU A 439 30.61 7.67 13.72
C GLU A 439 31.76 7.84 14.73
N SER A 440 32.26 9.07 14.85
CA SER A 440 33.09 9.41 15.98
C SER A 440 32.20 9.43 17.22
N GLU A 441 32.30 8.38 18.03
CA GLU A 441 31.78 8.36 19.39
C GLU A 441 32.41 9.53 20.15
N GLU A 442 31.67 10.60 20.38
CA GLU A 442 32.01 11.60 21.38
C GLU A 442 31.78 10.99 22.77
N THR A 443 32.85 10.50 23.36
CA THR A 443 32.89 10.25 24.80
C THR A 443 32.75 11.56 25.57
N PRO A 444 31.97 11.64 26.64
CA PRO A 444 31.81 12.86 27.42
C PRO A 444 33.08 13.13 28.22
N VAL A 445 33.79 14.24 27.86
CA VAL A 445 34.92 14.74 28.62
C VAL A 445 34.39 15.69 29.73
N THR A 446 34.65 15.31 30.95
CA THR A 446 34.49 16.12 32.17
C THR A 446 35.41 17.34 32.10
N PRO A 447 34.98 18.55 32.55
CA PRO A 447 35.83 19.73 32.49
C PRO A 447 36.76 19.77 33.70
N THR A 448 38.06 19.73 33.45
CA THR A 448 39.07 20.26 34.41
C THR A 448 39.68 21.52 33.81
N GLY A 449 39.76 22.50 34.69
CA GLY A 449 40.08 23.90 34.38
C GLY A 449 41.56 24.14 34.02
N ASP A 450 41.70 25.33 33.61
CA ASP A 450 42.85 26.28 33.62
C ASP A 450 43.54 26.64 32.33
N THR A 451 43.55 27.92 32.21
CA THR A 451 44.53 28.88 31.71
C THR A 451 44.38 29.43 30.29
N VAL A 452 43.89 30.67 30.29
CA VAL A 452 43.86 31.62 29.19
C VAL A 452 45.26 32.00 28.77
N ILE A 453 45.61 31.92 27.48
CA ILE A 453 46.62 32.76 26.84
C ILE A 453 46.03 33.41 25.60
N ILE A 454 45.91 34.70 25.66
CA ILE A 454 45.54 35.64 24.59
C ILE A 454 46.76 35.89 23.70
N SER A 455 46.66 35.70 22.40
CA SER A 455 47.63 36.22 21.44
C SER A 455 46.86 36.94 20.32
N THR A 456 46.98 38.25 20.33
CA THR A 456 46.51 39.20 19.31
C THR A 456 47.38 39.13 18.04
N PRO A 457 46.82 39.35 16.85
CA PRO A 457 47.59 39.55 15.63
C PRO A 457 47.88 41.05 15.42
N ALA A 458 49.11 41.36 15.01
CA ALA A 458 49.52 42.71 14.58
C ALA A 458 49.75 42.74 13.04
N PRO A 459 49.80 43.94 12.43
CA PRO A 459 49.29 44.15 11.08
C PRO A 459 50.38 44.20 10.00
N ALA A 460 49.95 44.25 8.74
CA ALA A 460 50.69 44.40 7.51
C ALA A 460 51.24 45.83 7.28
N ALA A 461 52.44 45.93 6.70
CA ALA A 461 52.87 46.96 5.80
C ALA A 461 54.30 46.53 5.30
N GLY A 462 54.70 46.58 4.09
CA GLY A 462 54.54 47.43 2.99
C GLY A 462 55.78 47.38 2.14
N THR A 463 55.63 47.36 0.84
CA THR A 463 56.46 47.99 -0.22
C THR A 463 57.94 47.68 -0.36
N GLY A 464 58.38 47.33 -1.59
CA GLY A 464 59.63 47.87 -2.15
C GLY A 464 60.38 46.96 -3.09
N GLU A 465 60.22 47.21 -4.38
CA GLU A 465 61.28 47.35 -5.44
C GLU A 465 62.21 46.17 -5.78
N GLU A 466 62.16 45.84 -7.09
CA GLU A 466 63.26 45.31 -7.93
C GLU A 466 64.48 46.23 -7.92
N PRO A 467 65.73 45.75 -8.31
CA PRO A 467 66.06 45.74 -9.74
C PRO A 467 67.02 44.66 -10.28
N SER A 468 66.81 44.37 -11.57
CA SER A 468 67.77 44.16 -12.72
C SER A 468 69.27 43.86 -12.55
N GLY A 469 69.78 43.04 -13.46
CA GLY A 469 71.18 42.91 -13.92
C GLY A 469 71.46 41.47 -14.32
N GLU A 470 71.52 41.06 -15.51
CA GLU A 470 72.34 41.24 -16.71
C GLU A 470 73.62 40.34 -16.75
N HIS A 471 73.66 39.54 -17.86
CA HIS A 471 74.79 38.98 -18.59
C HIS A 471 75.68 37.91 -17.96
N THR A 472 76.01 36.79 -18.66
CA THR A 472 76.78 36.65 -19.92
C THR A 472 76.86 35.20 -20.39
N GLU A 473 76.78 35.07 -21.71
CA GLU A 473 77.35 34.21 -22.75
C GLU A 473 78.09 32.91 -22.44
N ASP A 474 77.66 31.88 -23.14
CA ASP A 474 78.18 30.89 -24.09
C ASP A 474 79.67 30.57 -24.07
N PRO A 475 80.33 29.39 -24.61
CA PRO A 475 79.93 28.82 -25.91
C PRO A 475 80.10 27.26 -26.10
N GLU A 476 79.32 26.81 -27.09
CA GLU A 476 79.72 25.83 -28.15
C GLU A 476 80.53 24.54 -27.85
N THR A 477 79.95 23.40 -28.22
CA THR A 477 80.51 22.45 -29.25
C THR A 477 79.49 21.36 -29.64
N THR A 478 79.23 21.32 -30.93
CA THR A 478 78.66 20.20 -31.74
C THR A 478 79.77 19.21 -32.16
N PRO A 479 79.51 18.04 -32.89
CA PRO A 479 78.30 17.34 -33.28
C PRO A 479 78.41 15.78 -33.29
N THR A 480 77.19 15.10 -33.44
CA THR A 480 76.80 13.93 -34.29
C THR A 480 77.34 12.53 -34.05
N PRO A 481 76.79 11.38 -34.49
CA PRO A 481 75.41 11.17 -35.07
C PRO A 481 74.56 10.00 -34.47
N ASP A 482 73.33 9.96 -34.96
CA ASP A 482 72.22 8.99 -34.89
C ASP A 482 72.61 7.50 -35.09
N PRO A 483 71.82 6.50 -34.58
CA PRO A 483 70.79 5.95 -35.44
C PRO A 483 69.46 5.53 -34.76
N ALA A 484 68.38 5.78 -35.54
CA ALA A 484 67.22 4.96 -35.79
C ALA A 484 66.09 4.79 -34.76
N LEU A 485 64.95 5.42 -35.12
CA LEU A 485 63.53 4.97 -35.07
C LEU A 485 63.04 4.13 -33.88
N GLY A 486 62.32 4.78 -33.02
CA GLY A 486 61.26 4.20 -32.27
C GLY A 486 60.08 5.16 -32.28
N THR A 487 58.98 4.77 -32.90
CA THR A 487 57.71 5.51 -32.98
C THR A 487 57.14 5.70 -31.59
N ASP A 488 57.06 6.94 -31.13
CA ASP A 488 56.27 7.33 -29.98
C ASP A 488 54.77 7.04 -30.23
N PRO A 489 54.07 6.39 -29.29
CA PRO A 489 52.61 6.33 -29.35
C PRO A 489 52.04 7.72 -29.04
N ALA A 490 51.06 8.12 -29.83
CA ALA A 490 50.30 9.34 -29.67
C ALA A 490 49.74 9.50 -28.24
N PRO A 491 49.65 10.73 -27.71
CA PRO A 491 49.05 10.93 -26.38
C PRO A 491 47.63 10.40 -26.33
N THR A 492 47.43 9.41 -25.48
CA THR A 492 46.08 8.90 -25.16
C THR A 492 45.29 10.03 -24.58
N GLU A 493 44.28 10.45 -25.30
CA GLU A 493 43.26 11.36 -24.79
C GLU A 493 42.68 10.75 -23.50
N VAL A 494 43.00 11.30 -22.35
CA VAL A 494 42.42 10.95 -21.07
C VAL A 494 40.98 11.51 -21.10
N THR A 495 40.04 10.67 -21.47
CA THR A 495 38.62 10.93 -21.26
C THR A 495 38.46 11.29 -19.79
N PRO A 496 37.89 12.46 -19.44
CA PRO A 496 37.64 12.79 -18.04
C PRO A 496 36.77 11.70 -17.45
N SER A 497 37.18 11.12 -16.34
CA SER A 497 36.38 10.21 -15.53
C SER A 497 35.04 10.87 -15.26
N PRO A 498 33.91 10.22 -15.54
CA PRO A 498 32.59 10.81 -15.26
C PRO A 498 32.56 11.19 -13.79
N ALA A 499 32.12 12.42 -13.52
CA ALA A 499 31.93 12.89 -12.16
C ALA A 499 31.07 11.87 -11.38
N PRO A 500 31.36 11.61 -10.09
CA PRO A 500 30.61 10.66 -9.30
C PRO A 500 29.14 11.05 -9.35
N GLN A 501 28.33 10.16 -9.89
CA GLN A 501 26.87 10.37 -9.93
C GLN A 501 26.34 10.29 -8.50
N VAL A 502 25.86 11.42 -7.99
CA VAL A 502 25.18 11.46 -6.70
C VAL A 502 23.89 10.66 -6.83
N THR A 503 23.83 9.53 -6.17
CA THR A 503 22.61 8.73 -6.10
C THR A 503 21.51 9.52 -5.43
N ARG A 504 20.43 9.79 -6.15
CA ARG A 504 19.25 10.44 -5.62
C ARG A 504 18.29 9.40 -5.07
N HIS A 505 17.83 9.62 -3.85
CA HIS A 505 16.86 8.75 -3.19
C HIS A 505 15.45 9.20 -3.52
N ALA A 506 14.51 8.29 -3.60
CA ALA A 506 13.10 8.63 -3.80
C ALA A 506 12.42 8.94 -2.45
N VAL A 507 12.84 10.02 -1.80
CA VAL A 507 12.30 10.41 -0.49
C VAL A 507 10.86 10.91 -0.63
N ARG A 508 9.99 10.39 0.24
CA ARG A 508 8.56 10.75 0.28
C ARG A 508 8.37 12.23 0.63
N PRO A 509 7.62 12.99 -0.18
CA PRO A 509 7.38 14.41 0.08
C PRO A 509 6.58 14.70 1.36
N GLU A 510 5.90 13.71 1.94
CA GLU A 510 5.20 13.81 3.23
C GLU A 510 6.17 14.16 4.36
N MET A 511 7.41 13.68 4.32
CA MET A 511 8.46 14.01 5.30
C MET A 511 8.63 15.52 5.47
N ALA A 512 8.69 16.26 4.37
CA ALA A 512 8.80 17.72 4.43
C ALA A 512 7.48 18.40 4.86
N GLY A 513 6.34 17.78 4.62
CA GLY A 513 5.05 18.21 5.15
C GLY A 513 5.01 18.16 6.69
N TYR A 514 5.47 17.07 7.30
CA TYR A 514 5.61 16.95 8.77
C TYR A 514 6.62 17.96 9.34
N ALA A 515 7.77 18.10 8.68
CA ALA A 515 8.80 19.06 9.09
C ALA A 515 8.30 20.51 9.03
N SER A 516 7.58 20.90 7.97
CA SER A 516 6.97 22.22 7.81
C SER A 516 5.96 22.52 8.92
N ASN A 517 5.06 21.56 9.19
CA ASN A 517 4.06 21.71 10.25
C ASN A 517 4.70 21.92 11.63
N LEU A 518 5.77 21.18 11.94
CA LEU A 518 6.49 21.34 13.21
C LEU A 518 7.23 22.68 13.31
N TYR A 519 7.91 23.08 12.23
CA TYR A 519 8.58 24.38 12.15
C TYR A 519 7.58 25.52 12.37
N ALA A 520 6.46 25.47 11.67
CA ALA A 520 5.40 26.48 11.80
C ALA A 520 4.81 26.50 13.22
N ALA A 521 4.49 25.33 13.79
CA ALA A 521 3.94 25.24 15.15
C ALA A 521 4.87 25.84 16.21
N ASN A 522 6.19 25.81 16.00
CA ASN A 522 7.17 26.39 16.92
C ASN A 522 7.52 27.85 16.62
N THR A 523 7.16 28.41 15.44
CA THR A 523 7.61 29.74 15.03
C THR A 523 6.48 30.77 14.85
N LEU A 524 5.23 30.34 14.62
CA LEU A 524 4.11 31.24 14.29
C LEU A 524 3.79 32.29 15.35
N PHE A 525 3.92 31.94 16.64
CA PHE A 525 3.59 32.87 17.75
C PHE A 525 4.81 33.58 18.37
N ILE A 526 5.99 33.39 17.79
CA ILE A 526 7.20 34.09 18.24
C ILE A 526 7.07 35.56 17.86
N HIS A 527 7.46 36.45 18.79
CA HIS A 527 7.49 37.88 18.60
C HIS A 527 8.58 38.52 19.47
N ARG A 528 9.01 39.73 19.10
CA ARG A 528 9.87 40.64 19.88
C ARG A 528 9.01 41.60 20.69
N LEU A 529 9.63 42.30 21.62
CA LEU A 529 8.98 43.43 22.28
C LEU A 529 8.46 44.47 21.26
N SER A 530 9.28 44.83 20.27
CA SER A 530 8.92 45.81 19.23
C SER A 530 7.72 45.36 18.36
N ASP A 531 7.44 44.08 18.27
CA ASP A 531 6.26 43.56 17.56
C ASP A 531 4.94 43.76 18.32
N ARG A 532 5.01 44.13 19.63
CA ARG A 532 3.85 44.41 20.50
C ARG A 532 3.71 45.93 20.85
N THR A 533 4.83 46.59 20.88
CA THR A 533 4.86 47.97 21.40
C THR A 533 5.25 49.01 20.35
N GLY A 534 5.68 48.60 19.16
CA GLY A 534 6.43 49.41 18.22
C GLY A 534 7.90 49.51 18.63
N VAL A 535 8.72 50.17 17.80
CA VAL A 535 10.19 50.27 17.99
C VAL A 535 10.60 51.27 19.06
N ARG A 536 9.74 52.20 19.38
CA ARG A 536 9.98 53.18 20.46
C ARG A 536 9.76 52.61 21.86
N GLY A 537 9.01 51.48 22.00
CA GLY A 537 8.61 50.97 23.30
C GLY A 537 7.50 51.81 23.95
N ALA A 538 7.35 51.75 25.26
CA ALA A 538 6.25 52.36 25.99
C ALA A 538 6.54 53.80 26.52
N GLY A 539 7.76 54.31 26.39
CA GLY A 539 8.11 55.68 26.82
C GLY A 539 7.72 56.72 25.74
N ASP A 540 6.90 57.70 26.10
CA ASP A 540 6.49 58.76 25.18
C ASP A 540 7.32 60.05 25.28
N GLY A 541 8.25 60.14 26.24
CA GLY A 541 9.10 61.28 26.47
C GLY A 541 8.34 62.49 27.11
N SER A 542 7.03 62.35 27.38
CA SER A 542 6.18 63.46 27.86
C SER A 542 6.11 63.52 29.38
N GLY A 543 6.81 62.65 30.11
CA GLY A 543 6.82 62.60 31.58
C GLY A 543 5.53 62.06 32.21
N SER A 544 4.56 61.68 31.44
CA SER A 544 3.31 61.07 31.92
C SER A 544 3.49 59.55 32.03
N VAL A 545 3.03 58.97 33.14
CA VAL A 545 2.94 57.49 33.25
C VAL A 545 1.97 57.00 32.18
N SER A 546 2.47 56.36 31.16
CA SER A 546 1.61 55.73 30.17
C SER A 546 0.80 54.60 30.83
N GLY A 547 -0.52 54.77 30.89
CA GLY A 547 -1.43 53.78 31.45
C GLY A 547 -1.35 52.38 30.77
N PRO A 548 -2.17 51.44 31.23
CA PRO A 548 -2.28 50.15 30.57
C PRO A 548 -2.67 50.30 29.11
N GLY A 549 -2.27 49.39 28.25
CA GLY A 549 -2.59 49.42 26.81
C GLY A 549 -2.99 48.09 26.27
N PHE A 550 -3.84 48.14 25.26
CA PHE A 550 -4.19 46.98 24.42
C PHE A 550 -3.37 47.04 23.13
N TRP A 551 -2.99 45.87 22.61
CA TRP A 551 -2.31 45.75 21.35
C TRP A 551 -2.85 44.60 20.51
N ILE A 552 -2.77 44.74 19.20
CA ILE A 552 -3.04 43.69 18.22
C ILE A 552 -1.97 43.70 17.16
N ARG A 553 -1.53 42.54 16.72
CA ARG A 553 -0.65 42.36 15.56
C ARG A 553 -1.17 41.30 14.62
N THR A 554 -0.96 41.51 13.34
CA THR A 554 -1.15 40.47 12.31
C THR A 554 0.13 40.38 11.47
N ALA A 555 0.53 39.14 11.18
CA ALA A 555 1.66 38.90 10.29
C ALA A 555 1.34 37.80 9.32
N GLY A 556 1.89 37.93 8.10
CA GLY A 556 1.84 36.89 7.07
C GLY A 556 3.24 36.58 6.56
N SER A 557 3.55 35.34 6.29
CA SER A 557 4.83 34.96 5.71
C SER A 557 4.74 33.94 4.58
N HIS A 558 5.68 34.04 3.65
CA HIS A 558 5.95 33.07 2.60
C HIS A 558 7.34 32.48 2.82
N THR A 559 7.44 31.17 2.98
CA THR A 559 8.71 30.47 3.23
C THR A 559 8.96 29.42 2.16
N ARG A 560 10.21 29.31 1.72
CA ARG A 560 10.69 28.24 0.82
C ARG A 560 11.93 27.59 1.42
N PHE A 561 12.00 26.26 1.34
CA PHE A 561 13.17 25.51 1.79
C PHE A 561 13.30 24.16 1.06
N GLY A 562 14.50 23.58 1.13
CA GLY A 562 14.80 22.23 0.66
C GLY A 562 14.96 21.25 1.81
N MET A 563 14.82 19.95 1.50
CA MET A 563 15.15 18.81 2.37
C MET A 563 15.74 17.69 1.52
N ALA A 564 16.36 16.69 2.16
CA ALA A 564 16.96 15.53 1.51
C ALA A 564 17.87 15.95 0.33
N ASP A 565 18.90 16.73 0.63
CA ASP A 565 19.89 17.25 -0.33
C ASP A 565 19.31 17.93 -1.58
N GLY A 566 18.13 18.53 -1.41
CA GLY A 566 17.42 19.26 -2.46
C GLY A 566 16.46 18.39 -3.28
N GLU A 567 16.27 17.12 -2.94
CA GLU A 567 15.28 16.26 -3.57
C GLU A 567 13.85 16.74 -3.32
N LEU A 568 13.61 17.30 -2.14
CA LEU A 568 12.33 17.88 -1.77
C LEU A 568 12.40 19.42 -1.74
N THR A 569 11.42 20.04 -2.35
CA THR A 569 11.24 21.50 -2.30
C THR A 569 9.87 21.84 -1.71
N THR A 570 9.88 22.62 -0.62
CA THR A 570 8.66 23.05 0.07
C THR A 570 8.47 24.55 -0.07
N ARG A 571 7.21 24.95 -0.26
CA ARG A 571 6.74 26.33 -0.17
C ARG A 571 5.59 26.39 0.83
N SER A 572 5.63 27.34 1.77
CA SER A 572 4.57 27.51 2.74
C SER A 572 4.11 28.96 2.85
N ASN A 573 2.84 29.14 3.18
CA ASN A 573 2.24 30.42 3.49
C ASN A 573 1.62 30.36 4.87
N SER A 574 1.92 31.35 5.71
CA SER A 574 1.37 31.43 7.05
C SER A 574 0.72 32.78 7.32
N GLY A 575 -0.19 32.76 8.29
CA GLY A 575 -0.79 33.96 8.86
C GLY A 575 -1.02 33.77 10.35
N VAL A 576 -0.77 34.83 11.11
CA VAL A 576 -0.97 34.90 12.55
C VAL A 576 -1.68 36.18 12.92
N VAL A 577 -2.59 36.10 13.88
CA VAL A 577 -3.17 37.24 14.60
C VAL A 577 -2.91 37.02 16.08
N GLN A 578 -2.30 37.98 16.73
CA GLN A 578 -2.11 37.97 18.18
C GLN A 578 -2.61 39.30 18.75
N PHE A 579 -3.17 39.24 19.93
CA PHE A 579 -3.60 40.40 20.67
C PHE A 579 -3.31 40.20 22.15
N GLY A 580 -3.22 41.29 22.87
CA GLY A 580 -2.97 41.27 24.30
C GLY A 580 -3.12 42.66 24.92
N GLY A 581 -2.98 42.69 26.22
CA GLY A 581 -3.12 43.94 26.95
C GLY A 581 -2.44 43.90 28.31
N ASP A 582 -2.03 45.05 28.77
CA ASP A 582 -1.44 45.24 30.09
C ASP A 582 -2.53 45.06 31.16
N VAL A 583 -2.33 44.15 32.12
CA VAL A 583 -3.18 43.94 33.30
C VAL A 583 -2.74 44.83 34.44
N ALA A 584 -1.43 45.11 34.53
CA ALA A 584 -0.84 45.98 35.50
C ALA A 584 0.35 46.74 34.89
N ALA A 585 0.50 48.00 35.27
CA ALA A 585 1.64 48.84 34.95
C ALA A 585 2.05 49.57 36.22
N HIS A 586 3.29 49.38 36.66
CA HIS A 586 3.79 49.96 37.91
C HIS A 586 5.16 50.61 37.70
N PRO A 587 5.34 51.89 38.07
CA PRO A 587 6.65 52.54 38.04
C PRO A 587 7.63 51.82 39.00
N ILE A 588 8.88 51.62 38.55
CA ILE A 588 9.97 51.08 39.36
C ILE A 588 11.10 52.13 39.35
N GLY A 589 11.34 52.69 40.52
CA GLY A 589 12.26 53.78 40.64
C GLY A 589 11.78 55.02 39.84
N GLU A 590 12.72 55.93 39.53
CA GLU A 590 12.39 57.21 38.86
C GLU A 590 12.31 57.09 37.32
N ASN A 591 12.89 56.00 36.72
CA ASN A 591 13.15 55.95 35.28
C ASN A 591 12.60 54.72 34.55
N SER A 592 11.91 53.79 35.26
CA SER A 592 11.47 52.56 34.65
C SER A 592 10.01 52.26 34.98
N ILE A 593 9.33 51.58 34.10
CA ILE A 593 7.98 51.06 34.28
C ILE A 593 7.97 49.52 34.06
N PHE A 594 7.37 48.79 35.02
CA PHE A 594 7.14 47.37 34.93
C PHE A 594 5.71 47.13 34.48
N ARG A 595 5.52 46.28 33.43
CA ARG A 595 4.23 45.94 32.87
C ARG A 595 4.06 44.42 32.88
N VAL A 596 2.88 43.97 33.23
CA VAL A 596 2.46 42.57 33.13
C VAL A 596 1.18 42.50 32.32
N GLY A 597 1.06 41.56 31.44
CA GLY A 597 -0.12 41.44 30.60
C GLY A 597 -0.40 40.04 30.10
N LEU A 598 -1.52 39.91 29.39
CA LEU A 598 -2.00 38.69 28.80
C LEU A 598 -1.85 38.71 27.27
N ILE A 599 -1.63 37.56 26.68
CA ILE A 599 -1.50 37.34 25.24
C ILE A 599 -2.45 36.20 24.82
N ALA A 600 -3.13 36.39 23.68
CA ALA A 600 -3.82 35.33 22.98
C ALA A 600 -3.62 35.49 21.48
N GLY A 601 -3.79 34.39 20.74
CA GLY A 601 -3.66 34.47 19.29
C GLY A 601 -4.11 33.20 18.59
N ALA A 602 -4.32 33.32 17.27
CA ALA A 602 -4.62 32.24 16.36
C ALA A 602 -3.71 32.31 15.14
N ALA A 603 -3.33 31.15 14.62
CA ALA A 603 -2.44 31.10 13.48
C ALA A 603 -2.76 29.90 12.58
N ARG A 604 -2.39 30.05 11.31
CA ARG A 604 -2.50 28.98 10.31
C ARG A 604 -1.31 29.02 9.37
N GLU A 605 -0.88 27.82 8.97
CA GLU A 605 0.04 27.64 7.85
C GLU A 605 -0.46 26.56 6.90
N ARG A 606 -0.08 26.69 5.64
CA ARG A 606 -0.26 25.68 4.59
C ARG A 606 1.03 25.57 3.80
N SER A 607 1.50 24.33 3.66
CA SER A 607 2.68 24.00 2.87
C SER A 607 2.34 23.10 1.68
N ARG A 608 3.19 23.17 0.66
CA ARG A 608 3.18 22.28 -0.49
C ARG A 608 4.61 21.87 -0.78
N THR A 609 4.82 20.57 -0.84
CA THR A 609 6.10 19.96 -1.16
C THR A 609 6.00 19.21 -2.49
N GLY A 610 7.01 19.35 -3.33
CA GLY A 610 7.21 18.55 -4.54
C GLY A 610 8.52 17.78 -4.42
N SER A 611 8.53 16.54 -4.90
CA SER A 611 9.77 15.81 -5.14
C SER A 611 10.38 16.26 -6.47
N ASN A 612 11.70 16.42 -6.50
CA ASN A 612 12.47 16.66 -7.73
C ASN A 612 12.94 15.35 -8.38
N VAL A 613 12.62 14.22 -7.75
CA VAL A 613 13.01 12.87 -8.13
C VAL A 613 11.80 12.08 -8.62
N THR A 614 10.68 12.15 -7.87
CA THR A 614 9.43 11.47 -8.22
C THR A 614 8.36 12.48 -8.65
N ARG A 615 7.27 11.99 -9.26
CA ARG A 615 6.10 12.83 -9.60
C ARG A 615 5.25 13.20 -8.37
N TYR A 616 5.53 12.64 -7.22
CA TYR A 616 4.69 12.76 -6.05
C TYR A 616 4.85 14.11 -5.34
N ARG A 617 3.78 14.51 -4.66
CA ARG A 617 3.67 15.78 -3.93
C ARG A 617 2.98 15.55 -2.60
N SER A 618 3.22 16.45 -1.64
CA SER A 618 2.45 16.48 -0.40
C SER A 618 1.93 17.88 -0.09
N LYS A 619 0.89 17.93 0.76
CA LYS A 619 0.30 19.15 1.32
C LYS A 619 0.33 19.02 2.84
N GLY A 620 0.96 19.98 3.52
CA GLY A 620 0.89 20.15 4.96
C GLY A 620 -0.08 21.26 5.33
N SER A 621 -0.68 21.18 6.50
CA SER A 621 -1.42 22.30 7.10
C SER A 621 -1.39 22.20 8.61
N VAL A 622 -1.18 23.31 9.27
CA VAL A 622 -1.27 23.47 10.72
C VAL A 622 -2.12 24.69 11.06
N THR A 623 -3.05 24.51 12.00
CA THR A 623 -3.90 25.57 12.52
C THR A 623 -3.91 25.48 14.04
N GLY A 624 -3.73 26.59 14.73
CA GLY A 624 -3.65 26.55 16.19
C GLY A 624 -3.91 27.89 16.86
N ALA A 625 -3.95 27.80 18.18
CA ALA A 625 -4.13 28.94 19.06
C ALA A 625 -3.06 28.93 20.15
N ALA A 626 -2.78 30.11 20.69
CA ALA A 626 -1.88 30.36 21.80
C ALA A 626 -2.56 31.24 22.85
N ALA A 627 -2.23 30.99 24.11
CA ALA A 627 -2.56 31.88 25.24
C ALA A 627 -1.39 31.94 26.21
N GLY A 628 -1.15 33.08 26.81
CA GLY A 628 0.01 33.27 27.69
C GLY A 628 0.05 34.61 28.39
N VAL A 629 1.20 34.86 28.98
CA VAL A 629 1.47 36.05 29.79
C VAL A 629 2.78 36.70 29.33
N TYR A 630 2.94 38.00 29.60
CA TYR A 630 4.20 38.70 29.42
C TYR A 630 4.51 39.59 30.59
N ALA A 631 5.77 39.95 30.74
CA ALA A 631 6.26 40.95 31.66
C ALA A 631 7.37 41.76 30.97
N SER A 632 7.33 43.10 31.08
CA SER A 632 8.27 43.99 30.46
C SER A 632 8.74 45.05 31.45
N LEU A 633 10.05 45.29 31.53
CA LEU A 633 10.67 46.41 32.22
C LEU A 633 11.17 47.39 31.16
N LEU A 634 10.62 48.59 31.13
CA LEU A 634 10.82 49.56 30.06
C LEU A 634 11.28 50.88 30.60
N PRO A 635 12.12 51.69 29.89
CA PRO A 635 12.43 53.06 30.27
C PRO A 635 11.17 53.94 30.15
N GLN A 636 10.93 54.78 31.18
CA GLN A 636 9.67 55.50 31.31
C GLN A 636 9.73 56.88 30.62
N TYR A 637 10.84 57.57 30.71
CA TYR A 637 10.97 59.00 30.28
C TYR A 637 11.80 59.16 29.01
N THR A 638 12.40 58.12 28.52
CA THR A 638 13.29 58.22 27.35
C THR A 638 12.66 57.48 26.18
N ALA A 639 12.35 58.21 25.13
CA ALA A 639 11.71 57.67 23.93
C ALA A 639 12.61 56.62 23.22
N GLY A 640 12.63 55.38 23.73
CA GLY A 640 13.37 54.27 23.15
C GLY A 640 14.86 54.18 23.48
N THR A 641 15.40 55.08 24.38
CA THR A 641 16.78 55.01 24.86
C THR A 641 16.85 54.39 26.26
N GLY A 642 18.00 53.81 26.62
CA GLY A 642 18.21 53.10 27.89
C GLY A 642 17.95 51.58 27.82
N PRO A 643 18.16 50.88 28.97
CA PRO A 643 18.00 49.45 29.07
C PRO A 643 16.53 49.05 29.12
N TYR A 644 16.21 47.88 28.54
CA TYR A 644 14.93 47.24 28.73
C TYR A 644 15.08 45.74 28.84
N ALA A 645 14.06 45.09 29.44
CA ALA A 645 13.93 43.63 29.49
C ALA A 645 12.48 43.23 29.23
N ASP A 646 12.30 42.14 28.50
CA ASP A 646 11.00 41.55 28.20
C ASP A 646 11.02 40.04 28.32
N ALA A 647 9.94 39.48 28.85
CA ALA A 647 9.76 38.04 28.91
C ALA A 647 8.31 37.68 28.62
N TRP A 648 8.10 36.56 27.92
CA TRP A 648 6.76 36.04 27.74
C TRP A 648 6.78 34.50 27.74
N LEU A 649 5.63 33.92 28.11
CA LEU A 649 5.38 32.48 28.13
C LEU A 649 4.00 32.20 27.55
N GLN A 650 3.92 31.30 26.57
CA GLN A 650 2.68 30.93 25.90
C GLN A 650 2.51 29.41 25.85
N TYR A 651 1.31 28.91 26.19
CA TYR A 651 0.87 27.58 25.85
C TYR A 651 0.22 27.59 24.47
N GLN A 652 0.58 26.62 23.66
CA GLN A 652 0.17 26.53 22.26
C GLN A 652 -0.41 25.16 21.97
N ARG A 653 -1.50 25.13 21.18
CA ARG A 653 -2.15 23.92 20.71
C ARG A 653 -2.48 24.03 19.22
N PHE A 654 -2.11 23.01 18.48
CA PHE A 654 -2.30 22.93 17.03
C PHE A 654 -2.98 21.64 16.60
N SER A 655 -3.82 21.73 15.56
CA SER A 655 -4.24 20.63 14.73
C SER A 655 -3.46 20.67 13.43
N ALA A 656 -2.82 19.59 13.08
CA ALA A 656 -1.97 19.45 11.93
C ALA A 656 -2.47 18.35 11.00
N SER A 657 -2.19 18.47 9.71
CA SER A 657 -2.49 17.42 8.73
C SER A 657 -1.43 17.35 7.64
N VAL A 658 -1.23 16.15 7.10
CA VAL A 658 -0.41 15.88 5.92
C VAL A 658 -1.22 15.03 4.95
N THR A 659 -1.13 15.34 3.66
CA THR A 659 -1.79 14.59 2.59
C THR A 659 -0.78 14.40 1.47
N GLY A 660 -0.45 13.15 1.15
CA GLY A 660 0.37 12.78 0.01
C GLY A 660 -0.46 12.55 -1.27
N SER A 661 0.19 12.58 -2.42
CA SER A 661 -0.41 12.11 -3.67
C SER A 661 -0.78 10.64 -3.54
N GLU A 662 -1.99 10.27 -3.93
CA GLU A 662 -2.50 8.89 -3.90
C GLU A 662 -2.53 8.25 -2.50
N LEU A 663 -2.40 9.05 -1.43
CA LEU A 663 -2.47 8.60 -0.05
C LEU A 663 -3.59 9.32 0.71
N PRO A 664 -4.24 8.66 1.68
CA PRO A 664 -5.23 9.28 2.54
C PRO A 664 -4.67 10.45 3.34
N LYS A 665 -5.54 11.39 3.67
CA LYS A 665 -5.20 12.52 4.55
C LYS A 665 -5.03 12.00 5.97
N GLU A 666 -3.91 12.37 6.58
CA GLU A 666 -3.64 12.15 7.99
C GLU A 666 -3.84 13.43 8.80
N THR A 667 -4.27 13.29 10.05
CA THR A 667 -4.46 14.39 11.00
C THR A 667 -3.87 14.03 12.35
N TYR A 668 -3.17 14.99 12.99
CA TYR A 668 -2.55 14.81 14.30
C TYR A 668 -2.52 16.14 15.07
N HIS A 669 -2.10 16.09 16.32
CA HIS A 669 -2.04 17.27 17.20
C HIS A 669 -0.63 17.55 17.67
N ALA A 670 -0.31 18.85 17.81
CA ALA A 670 0.91 19.31 18.45
C ALA A 670 0.59 20.32 19.55
N ARG A 671 1.33 20.28 20.64
CA ARG A 671 1.15 21.18 21.78
C ARG A 671 2.43 21.39 22.57
N GLY A 672 2.53 22.50 23.28
CA GLY A 672 3.67 22.77 24.13
C GLY A 672 3.70 24.18 24.69
N LEU A 673 4.69 24.46 25.51
CA LEU A 673 5.02 25.77 26.07
C LEU A 673 6.19 26.37 25.28
N THR A 674 6.06 27.63 24.89
CA THR A 674 7.14 28.42 24.30
C THR A 674 7.34 29.67 25.14
N GLY A 675 8.58 29.96 25.53
CA GLY A 675 8.92 31.12 26.34
C GLY A 675 10.11 31.87 25.75
N SER A 676 10.15 33.18 25.99
CA SER A 676 11.18 34.10 25.51
C SER A 676 11.64 35.02 26.59
N VAL A 677 12.93 35.32 26.59
CA VAL A 677 13.53 36.43 27.30
C VAL A 677 14.28 37.31 26.29
N GLU A 678 14.06 38.63 26.36
CA GLU A 678 14.69 39.63 25.50
C GLU A 678 15.27 40.73 26.39
N ILE A 679 16.47 41.14 26.10
CA ILE A 679 17.11 42.31 26.71
C ILE A 679 17.66 43.22 25.61
N GLY A 680 17.65 44.51 25.83
CA GLY A 680 18.20 45.43 24.89
C GLY A 680 18.58 46.78 25.51
N TYR A 681 19.33 47.54 24.76
CA TYR A 681 19.74 48.89 25.11
C TYR A 681 19.66 49.79 23.88
N GLY A 682 19.07 50.98 24.06
CA GLY A 682 18.99 52.00 23.04
C GLY A 682 19.87 53.19 23.35
N TRP A 683 20.59 53.68 22.37
CA TRP A 683 21.45 54.91 22.45
C TRP A 683 20.87 55.98 21.55
N SER A 684 20.82 57.23 22.04
CA SER A 684 20.60 58.40 21.19
C SER A 684 21.88 58.68 20.42
N LEU A 685 21.82 58.65 19.09
CA LEU A 685 22.93 58.93 18.18
C LEU A 685 22.96 60.35 17.75
N GLY A 686 21.89 61.15 18.00
CA GLY A 686 21.76 62.57 17.72
C GLY A 686 20.29 62.98 17.81
N ALA A 687 20.09 64.24 18.23
CA ALA A 687 18.79 64.92 18.26
C ALA A 687 18.94 66.41 17.87
N TRP A 688 18.00 66.93 17.09
CA TRP A 688 17.92 68.35 16.69
C TRP A 688 16.47 68.72 16.39
N THR A 689 16.19 70.03 16.45
CA THR A 689 14.88 70.55 16.06
C THR A 689 15.06 71.38 14.80
N SER A 690 14.22 71.17 13.80
CA SER A 690 14.23 71.99 12.55
C SER A 690 13.55 73.33 12.74
N ASP A 691 13.79 74.25 11.82
CA ASP A 691 13.15 75.59 11.82
C ASP A 691 11.62 75.51 11.68
N THR A 692 11.11 74.39 11.25
CA THR A 692 9.67 74.08 11.13
C THR A 692 9.08 73.50 12.42
N GLY A 693 9.79 73.41 13.54
CA GLY A 693 9.33 72.92 14.82
C GLY A 693 9.25 71.37 14.88
N VAL A 694 9.88 70.61 13.94
CA VAL A 694 9.96 69.16 13.98
C VAL A 694 11.21 68.75 14.75
N THR A 695 11.02 68.00 15.83
CA THR A 695 12.10 67.38 16.60
C THR A 695 12.52 66.07 15.96
N HIS A 696 13.77 65.95 15.55
CA HIS A 696 14.41 64.78 14.98
C HIS A 696 15.25 64.08 16.03
N GLN A 697 15.17 62.72 16.11
CA GLN A 697 16.01 61.92 17.00
C GLN A 697 16.36 60.58 16.31
N THR A 698 17.66 60.30 16.22
CA THR A 698 18.18 59.05 15.73
C THR A 698 18.59 58.16 16.89
N ILE A 699 18.09 56.90 16.89
CA ILE A 699 18.32 55.93 17.97
C ILE A 699 18.89 54.66 17.36
N GLY A 700 20.02 54.19 17.90
CA GLY A 700 20.55 52.87 17.66
C GLY A 700 20.18 51.93 18.81
N LYS A 701 19.79 50.70 18.54
CA LYS A 701 19.49 49.66 19.55
C LYS A 701 20.26 48.40 19.29
N LEU A 702 20.70 47.73 20.35
CA LEU A 702 21.16 46.36 20.34
C LEU A 702 20.18 45.53 21.17
N GLU A 703 19.71 44.40 20.60
CA GLU A 703 18.71 43.53 21.19
C GLU A 703 19.22 42.09 21.19
N LEU A 704 19.08 41.38 22.30
CA LEU A 704 19.42 39.98 22.49
C LEU A 704 18.15 39.25 22.94
N GLN A 705 17.76 38.22 22.22
CA GLN A 705 16.58 37.41 22.53
C GLN A 705 16.93 35.91 22.58
N ALA A 706 16.44 35.22 23.59
CA ALA A 706 16.53 33.76 23.74
C ALA A 706 15.11 33.17 23.85
N ILE A 707 14.80 32.19 23.02
CA ILE A 707 13.45 31.59 22.92
C ILE A 707 13.55 30.08 23.07
N ARG A 708 12.92 29.53 24.11
CA ARG A 708 12.74 28.10 24.28
C ARG A 708 11.48 27.64 23.56
N MET A 709 11.62 26.85 22.49
CA MET A 709 10.53 26.34 21.70
C MET A 709 10.15 24.91 22.13
N GLY A 710 8.96 24.71 22.69
CA GLY A 710 8.57 23.44 23.33
C GLY A 710 7.41 22.74 22.70
N VAL A 711 6.91 23.18 21.53
CA VAL A 711 5.81 22.50 20.85
C VAL A 711 6.29 21.17 20.26
N ARG A 712 5.54 20.10 20.55
CA ARG A 712 5.81 18.73 20.08
C ARG A 712 4.57 18.10 19.47
N ALA A 713 4.75 17.32 18.42
CA ALA A 713 3.77 16.36 17.93
C ALA A 713 4.03 15.01 18.58
N GLY A 714 2.97 14.26 18.90
CA GLY A 714 3.09 12.88 19.37
C GLY A 714 3.61 11.96 18.28
N ILE A 715 4.27 10.86 18.69
CA ILE A 715 4.64 9.77 17.78
C ILE A 715 3.33 9.11 17.31
N HIS A 716 3.21 8.86 16.03
CA HIS A 716 2.04 8.24 15.42
C HIS A 716 2.42 7.49 14.14
N ARG A 717 1.48 6.72 13.58
CA ARG A 717 1.65 6.05 12.30
C ARG A 717 0.81 6.73 11.23
N ASP A 718 1.36 6.84 10.03
CA ASP A 718 0.63 7.34 8.87
C ASP A 718 -0.30 6.26 8.27
N SER A 719 -1.01 6.62 7.20
CA SER A 719 -1.99 5.75 6.54
C SER A 719 -1.41 4.50 5.86
N VAL A 720 -0.09 4.47 5.67
CA VAL A 720 0.63 3.30 5.11
C VAL A 720 1.43 2.53 6.17
N GLY A 721 1.21 2.87 7.46
CA GLY A 721 1.83 2.18 8.58
C GLY A 721 3.19 2.72 9.01
N THR A 722 3.73 3.76 8.36
CA THR A 722 5.03 4.38 8.68
C THR A 722 4.97 5.09 10.03
N GLY A 723 5.91 4.80 10.92
CA GLY A 723 6.11 5.51 12.18
C GLY A 723 6.64 6.93 11.93
N ILE A 724 5.95 7.95 12.46
CA ILE A 724 6.30 9.36 12.31
C ILE A 724 6.73 9.94 13.66
N GLU A 725 7.92 10.52 13.69
CA GLU A 725 8.46 11.25 14.84
C GLU A 725 8.90 12.65 14.42
N SER A 726 8.83 13.59 15.36
CA SER A 726 9.24 14.98 15.14
C SER A 726 10.67 15.19 15.67
N THR A 727 11.54 15.85 14.89
CA THR A 727 12.87 16.27 15.36
C THR A 727 12.98 17.79 15.40
N GLY A 728 13.73 18.32 16.39
CA GLY A 728 13.90 19.76 16.60
C GLY A 728 13.01 20.36 17.68
N SER A 729 12.14 19.58 18.32
CA SER A 729 11.39 20.02 19.50
C SER A 729 12.34 20.30 20.68
N GLY A 730 11.96 21.27 21.53
CA GLY A 730 12.82 21.72 22.63
C GLY A 730 14.05 22.50 22.15
N ASN A 731 13.95 23.17 21.02
CA ASN A 731 14.97 24.02 20.43
C ASN A 731 15.15 25.31 21.26
N LEU A 732 16.37 25.81 21.32
CA LEU A 732 16.68 27.14 21.83
C LEU A 732 17.06 28.02 20.62
N ARG A 733 16.24 29.02 20.35
CA ARG A 733 16.53 30.06 19.34
C ARG A 733 17.16 31.27 20.04
N THR A 734 18.29 31.71 19.54
CA THR A 734 18.90 32.97 19.93
C THR A 734 18.81 33.96 18.79
N ARG A 735 18.63 35.23 19.10
CA ARG A 735 18.60 36.32 18.12
C ARG A 735 19.42 37.49 18.63
N VAL A 736 20.29 37.99 17.79
CA VAL A 736 21.03 39.23 18.00
C VAL A 736 20.56 40.23 16.94
N THR A 737 20.13 41.42 17.36
CA THR A 737 19.59 42.43 16.44
C THR A 737 20.26 43.75 16.66
N ALA A 738 20.72 44.39 15.60
CA ALA A 738 21.06 45.79 15.56
C ALA A 738 19.94 46.56 14.82
N LEU A 739 19.39 47.60 15.46
CA LEU A 739 18.29 48.37 14.93
C LEU A 739 18.66 49.87 14.89
N LEU A 740 18.33 50.53 13.80
CA LEU A 740 18.43 51.99 13.63
C LEU A 740 17.02 52.53 13.38
N SER A 741 16.61 53.53 14.13
CA SER A 741 15.35 54.25 13.94
C SER A 741 15.57 55.75 13.96
N HIS A 742 14.77 56.49 13.17
CA HIS A 742 14.81 57.95 13.09
C HIS A 742 13.42 58.51 13.36
N ARG A 743 13.25 59.12 14.53
CA ARG A 743 11.98 59.73 14.95
C ARG A 743 11.90 61.16 14.43
N MET A 744 10.79 61.52 13.84
CA MET A 744 10.36 62.87 13.48
C MET A 744 9.11 63.19 14.28
N HIS A 745 9.14 64.18 15.17
CA HIS A 745 8.03 64.53 16.03
C HIS A 745 7.66 66.01 15.87
N GLN A 746 6.40 66.25 15.55
CA GLN A 746 5.82 67.53 15.42
C GLN A 746 5.16 67.94 16.77
N GLU A 747 5.70 68.90 17.48
CA GLU A 747 5.23 69.32 18.81
C GLU A 747 3.80 69.85 18.80
N ASP A 748 3.43 70.68 17.83
CA ASP A 748 2.10 71.26 17.71
C ASP A 748 0.96 70.28 17.52
N SER A 749 1.18 69.24 16.71
CA SER A 749 0.16 68.26 16.40
C SER A 749 0.22 67.00 17.29
N GLY A 750 1.33 66.77 17.98
CA GLY A 750 1.63 65.58 18.76
C GLY A 750 1.83 64.35 17.93
N ILE A 751 1.92 64.46 16.59
CA ILE A 751 2.13 63.38 15.65
C ILE A 751 3.62 63.03 15.57
N SER A 752 3.96 61.76 15.57
CA SER A 752 5.32 61.31 15.25
C SER A 752 5.38 60.21 14.23
N LEU A 753 6.41 60.23 13.41
CA LEU A 753 6.72 59.23 12.41
C LEU A 753 8.13 58.71 12.66
N THR A 754 8.29 57.36 12.65
CA THR A 754 9.57 56.72 12.96
C THR A 754 9.85 55.62 11.95
N PRO A 755 10.50 55.92 10.82
CA PRO A 755 11.08 54.85 9.98
C PRO A 755 12.19 54.14 10.73
N TYR A 756 12.34 52.83 10.45
CA TYR A 756 13.38 52.01 11.07
C TYR A 756 13.86 50.87 10.16
N ALA A 757 15.08 50.44 10.39
CA ALA A 757 15.66 49.25 9.77
C ALA A 757 16.43 48.44 10.81
N SER A 758 16.49 47.13 10.64
CA SER A 758 17.27 46.26 11.51
C SER A 758 17.89 45.07 10.76
N LEU A 759 19.06 44.68 11.28
CA LEU A 759 19.75 43.47 10.88
C LEU A 759 19.74 42.50 12.06
N SER A 760 19.42 41.21 11.81
CA SER A 760 19.44 40.21 12.86
C SER A 760 20.18 38.97 12.41
N TRP A 761 20.89 38.34 13.34
CA TRP A 761 21.34 36.98 13.24
C TRP A 761 20.49 36.08 14.15
N ILE A 762 19.96 35.00 13.59
CA ILE A 762 19.10 34.05 14.28
C ILE A 762 19.79 32.68 14.26
N HIS A 763 19.91 32.03 15.42
CA HIS A 763 20.50 30.72 15.55
C HIS A 763 19.58 29.78 16.30
N ASP A 764 19.31 28.61 15.72
CA ASP A 764 18.59 27.47 16.32
C ASP A 764 19.58 26.37 16.72
N THR A 765 19.52 25.89 17.97
CA THR A 765 20.40 24.83 18.44
C THR A 765 20.17 23.50 17.72
N LYS A 766 18.95 23.27 17.21
CA LYS A 766 18.56 22.03 16.51
C LYS A 766 17.87 22.33 15.18
N PRO A 767 18.12 21.58 14.13
CA PRO A 767 17.31 21.68 12.91
C PRO A 767 15.91 21.09 13.14
N PHE A 768 14.89 21.69 12.55
CA PHE A 768 13.55 21.11 12.48
C PHE A 768 13.47 20.06 11.38
N GLY A 769 12.73 19.00 11.64
CA GLY A 769 12.57 17.91 10.69
C GLY A 769 11.55 16.86 11.12
N ALA A 770 11.55 15.75 10.41
CA ALA A 770 10.76 14.56 10.72
C ALA A 770 11.64 13.30 10.62
N VAL A 771 11.26 12.27 11.35
CA VAL A 771 11.81 10.91 11.26
C VAL A 771 10.68 10.00 10.80
N MET A 772 10.93 9.21 9.76
CA MET A 772 10.00 8.25 9.21
C MET A 772 10.65 6.87 9.26
N ASP A 773 10.15 6.00 10.16
CA ASP A 773 10.73 4.68 10.46
C ASP A 773 12.28 4.69 10.59
N GLY A 774 12.79 5.62 11.41
CA GLY A 774 14.23 5.77 11.68
C GLY A 774 14.98 6.67 10.68
N VAL A 775 14.46 6.94 9.50
CA VAL A 775 15.08 7.83 8.50
C VAL A 775 14.77 9.28 8.84
N ARG A 776 15.83 10.06 9.07
CA ARG A 776 15.72 11.46 9.49
C ARG A 776 15.88 12.42 8.31
N GLY A 777 14.88 13.28 8.11
CA GLY A 777 14.97 14.43 7.21
C GLY A 777 14.87 15.74 7.97
N VAL A 778 15.71 16.72 7.63
CA VAL A 778 15.74 18.05 8.26
C VAL A 778 15.59 19.16 7.24
N ILE A 779 15.02 20.28 7.67
CA ILE A 779 14.92 21.51 6.86
C ILE A 779 16.32 22.07 6.67
N SER A 780 16.79 22.06 5.43
CA SER A 780 18.12 22.56 5.07
C SER A 780 18.22 24.08 5.32
N GLY A 781 19.31 24.49 5.94
CA GLY A 781 19.64 25.92 6.14
C GLY A 781 18.85 26.65 7.21
N SER A 782 17.93 26.00 7.95
CA SER A 782 17.05 26.66 8.92
C SER A 782 17.73 27.06 10.24
N ARG A 783 18.93 26.56 10.56
CA ARG A 783 19.59 26.78 11.86
C ARG A 783 20.21 28.16 12.01
N ASN A 784 20.77 28.70 10.95
CA ASN A 784 21.43 30.02 10.97
C ASN A 784 20.81 30.89 9.89
N LEU A 785 20.13 31.96 10.31
CA LEU A 785 19.42 32.84 9.41
C LEU A 785 19.92 34.28 9.60
N ALA A 786 20.16 34.99 8.51
CA ALA A 786 20.25 36.39 8.46
C ALA A 786 18.86 37.00 8.21
N GLU A 787 18.49 38.06 8.90
CA GLU A 787 17.23 38.78 8.70
C GLU A 787 17.51 40.25 8.49
N VAL A 788 16.92 40.82 7.44
CA VAL A 788 16.82 42.27 7.21
C VAL A 788 15.36 42.63 7.38
N ARG A 789 15.12 43.71 8.17
CA ARG A 789 13.77 44.23 8.39
C ARG A 789 13.76 45.72 8.15
N ALA A 790 12.74 46.25 7.50
CA ALA A 790 12.47 47.67 7.33
C ALA A 790 11.00 47.96 7.60
N GLY A 791 10.72 49.06 8.28
CA GLY A 791 9.37 49.41 8.68
C GLY A 791 9.21 50.88 9.07
N ILE A 792 7.99 51.16 9.47
CA ILE A 792 7.59 52.51 9.89
C ILE A 792 6.62 52.39 11.07
N GLU A 793 6.77 53.29 12.03
CA GLU A 793 5.87 53.48 13.16
C GLU A 793 5.31 54.88 13.13
N GLY A 794 4.02 55.05 13.38
CA GLY A 794 3.32 56.31 13.47
C GLY A 794 2.58 56.45 14.78
N GLU A 795 2.81 57.50 15.54
CA GLU A 795 1.95 57.88 16.65
C GLU A 795 0.93 58.88 16.11
N VAL A 796 -0.31 58.41 15.90
CA VAL A 796 -1.41 59.15 15.25
C VAL A 796 -2.14 60.02 16.25
N SER A 797 -2.05 59.64 17.53
CA SER A 797 -2.54 60.40 18.64
C SER A 797 -1.78 60.03 19.93
N LYS A 798 -1.97 60.74 21.03
CA LYS A 798 -1.36 60.41 22.33
C LYS A 798 -1.69 59.00 22.81
N SER A 799 -2.79 58.39 22.31
CA SER A 799 -3.27 57.07 22.71
C SER A 799 -3.09 55.99 21.64
N VAL A 800 -2.78 56.30 20.39
CA VAL A 800 -2.81 55.36 19.28
C VAL A 800 -1.49 55.34 18.54
N ILE A 801 -0.86 54.16 18.51
CA ILE A 801 0.36 53.84 17.77
C ILE A 801 0.07 52.77 16.74
N LEU A 802 0.48 53.01 15.50
CA LEU A 802 0.43 52.07 14.39
C LEU A 802 1.85 51.74 13.94
N TRP A 803 2.13 50.52 13.58
CA TRP A 803 3.40 50.14 12.95
C TRP A 803 3.22 49.08 11.91
N GLY A 804 4.14 49.02 10.98
CA GLY A 804 4.23 47.97 9.99
C GLY A 804 5.66 47.78 9.52
N HIS A 805 5.98 46.54 9.11
CA HIS A 805 7.28 46.23 8.51
C HIS A 805 7.21 45.09 7.53
N ALA A 806 8.22 45.01 6.68
CA ALA A 806 8.57 43.86 5.89
C ALA A 806 9.91 43.32 6.36
N ALA A 807 10.06 42.01 6.33
CA ALA A 807 11.29 41.32 6.69
C ALA A 807 11.64 40.26 5.64
N TYR A 808 12.93 40.12 5.37
CA TYR A 808 13.50 39.05 4.54
C TYR A 808 14.48 38.25 5.37
N ARG A 809 14.31 36.93 5.34
CA ARG A 809 15.20 35.97 6.03
C ARG A 809 15.83 35.04 5.01
N GLU A 810 17.13 34.83 5.15
CA GLU A 810 17.89 33.90 4.32
C GLU A 810 18.78 33.00 5.19
N GLY A 811 18.82 31.75 4.83
CA GLY A 811 19.71 30.74 5.41
C GLY A 811 20.53 30.04 4.33
N ARG A 812 21.39 29.11 4.76
CA ARG A 812 22.13 28.27 3.81
C ARG A 812 21.17 27.34 3.06
N SER A 813 21.62 26.75 1.96
CA SER A 813 20.93 25.66 1.25
C SER A 813 19.48 25.98 0.89
N SER A 814 19.22 27.14 0.27
CA SER A 814 17.91 27.55 -0.26
C SER A 814 16.80 27.92 0.74
N PHE A 815 17.06 28.03 2.03
CA PHE A 815 16.06 28.56 2.97
C PHE A 815 15.84 30.06 2.76
N ARG A 816 14.60 30.48 2.48
CA ARG A 816 14.20 31.86 2.31
C ARG A 816 12.82 32.11 2.88
N ALA A 817 12.61 33.25 3.53
CA ALA A 817 11.29 33.65 3.99
C ALA A 817 11.09 35.15 3.83
N ILE A 818 9.90 35.55 3.42
CA ILE A 818 9.45 36.95 3.39
C ILE A 818 8.28 37.04 4.35
N GLU A 819 8.29 38.11 5.19
CA GLU A 819 7.25 38.38 6.16
C GLU A 819 6.79 39.82 6.06
N ALA A 820 5.50 40.07 6.27
CA ALA A 820 4.95 41.37 6.48
C ALA A 820 4.12 41.38 7.76
N GLN A 821 4.24 42.42 8.57
CA GLN A 821 3.48 42.59 9.80
C GLN A 821 2.87 44.00 9.88
N LEU A 822 1.67 44.06 10.47
CA LEU A 822 1.01 45.28 10.91
C LEU A 822 0.66 45.17 12.39
N GLY A 823 0.71 46.27 13.11
CA GLY A 823 0.33 46.30 14.51
C GLY A 823 -0.31 47.64 14.90
N LEU A 824 -1.12 47.56 15.94
CA LEU A 824 -1.81 48.68 16.56
C LEU A 824 -1.68 48.56 18.08
N ARG A 825 -1.42 49.64 18.76
CA ARG A 825 -1.50 49.77 20.21
C ARG A 825 -2.39 50.94 20.59
N VAL A 826 -3.27 50.71 21.56
CA VAL A 826 -4.11 51.74 22.15
C VAL A 826 -3.73 51.85 23.63
N LYS A 827 -3.43 53.04 24.12
CA LYS A 827 -3.14 53.36 25.52
C LYS A 827 -4.40 53.96 26.17
N PHE A 828 -4.66 53.60 27.43
CA PHE A 828 -5.82 54.06 28.18
C PHE A 828 -5.40 54.99 29.31
#